data_2ff01dcf9203f5e446954d4cb7b79cd1
#
_entry.id   2ff01dcf9203f5e446954d4cb7b79cd1
#
_cell.length_a   1.000
_cell.length_b   1.000
_cell.length_c   1.000
_cell.angle_alpha   90.00
_cell.angle_beta   90.00
_cell.angle_gamma   90.00
#
_symmetry.space_group_name_H-M   'P 1'
#
loop_
_entity.id
_entity.type
_entity.pdbx_description
1 polymer ?
#
loop_
_entity_poly.entity_id
_entity_poly.type
_entity_poly.pdbx_seq_one_letter_code
_entity_poly.pdbx_strand_id
1 'polypeptide(L)'
;MNARLMTSTFLFTLGVSAMMATQASAQTTAPGSTDDQDATIIVTGARDLAGVVQKTESSTLFGINKPLVDTPRSVTDISDKLLSRYNIKTVYDFTAVAAGTYTGSFFGVPGAIAIRGSVADNYFNGFQGITNFANFPTPVDASSDIEIVRGPPSPIYGSGQVGGFLNFVPKSARGDKTKYVQKFTGDASVTLGSYGQREGTANVALPVKLGGNEGGISLYGKLEDSDSFYRGMHPKSQIGQATYSTDIGDHLSLSLTYQFLHSDGYLKNIGWNRVTQDLIDNSNYISGSPIAKIVAPGATFITTSQFFAKTGGKTLLFYAPAIGVPVAANDFTKLDPATIKTVKLSPRDTMLDAALDINEAHTHTGYGGLTYRFDNDSQLKFESFFNTLNSRNYQSYGFATVFDATVTEQRLTYKFDVDLGQLKVQTIVGGSYRHSRSHDLGSLNDFALSEDRRDISAGAMADDRFNDPFLSGSSYAWATSVYSKISDLAGFFVTDATLGPVSLTIGGRVDGYDVDAVNKGTEVKGIIVDRHDKQTPFTYNASLSYKFSWATFYGTYAKAKSLQLTQGGSITPTLVPTGAYLGGSKLKEVGVKSSQLGGRLFVAFDGYEQNRSYLSTPATGVATVSALRTRGIEGELRWLVTRSFGVTATGAYQKTKQLATPGAGTFITMPSCLTNIGCTAGYGGYSFSNTNYVGLTNGYYLHSSPKYSGSLFATYDSSGHWGLTGGATYASSTGGFLPGAIKLPAYALLKVGAYAVVGPVRVDVNIDNLTDKLYFIANSDTDANANVLPGVGRTFHVKATYSF
;
A
#
# COMPACT_ATOMS: atom_id res chain seq x y z
N MET A 1 13.83 23.89 28.78
CA MET A 1 14.88 24.59 28.03
C MET A 1 14.36 24.80 26.63
N ASN A 2 14.06 26.05 26.29
CA ASN A 2 13.25 26.43 25.13
C ASN A 2 14.02 26.23 23.82
N ALA A 3 13.54 25.35 22.94
CA ALA A 3 13.90 25.36 21.54
C ALA A 3 12.71 25.88 20.73
N ARG A 4 12.86 27.09 20.21
CA ARG A 4 11.91 27.72 19.30
C ARG A 4 11.91 26.96 17.98
N LEU A 5 10.80 26.35 17.60
CA LEU A 5 10.53 25.94 16.23
C LEU A 5 10.36 27.21 15.38
N MET A 6 11.28 27.41 14.45
CA MET A 6 11.09 28.35 13.36
C MET A 6 10.16 27.71 12.33
N THR A 7 8.92 28.18 12.30
CA THR A 7 7.99 27.98 11.19
C THR A 7 8.46 28.84 10.01
N SER A 8 9.14 28.25 9.06
CA SER A 8 9.41 28.88 7.76
C SER A 8 8.25 28.62 6.81
N THR A 9 7.33 29.58 6.81
CA THR A 9 6.26 29.64 5.79
C THR A 9 6.91 30.08 4.48
N PHE A 10 7.14 29.14 3.56
CA PHE A 10 7.46 29.46 2.17
C PHE A 10 6.18 29.81 1.44
N LEU A 11 5.89 31.09 1.33
CA LEU A 11 4.89 31.63 0.39
C LEU A 11 5.48 31.51 -1.03
N PHE A 12 4.98 30.55 -1.80
CA PHE A 12 5.10 30.57 -3.26
C PHE A 12 4.01 31.49 -3.82
N THR A 13 4.35 32.76 -4.02
CA THR A 13 3.55 33.66 -4.84
C THR A 13 3.82 33.32 -6.31
N LEU A 14 2.89 32.63 -6.96
CA LEU A 14 2.84 32.46 -8.40
C LEU A 14 2.41 33.80 -9.03
N GLY A 15 3.41 34.57 -9.45
CA GLY A 15 3.19 35.70 -10.35
C GLY A 15 2.92 35.19 -11.78
N VAL A 16 1.66 35.17 -12.18
CA VAL A 16 1.26 34.96 -13.57
C VAL A 16 1.50 36.25 -14.33
N SER A 17 2.63 36.39 -15.00
CA SER A 17 2.87 37.43 -15.99
C SER A 17 2.49 36.90 -17.36
N ALA A 18 1.43 37.43 -17.91
CA ALA A 18 1.01 37.17 -19.28
C ALA A 18 2.06 37.72 -20.27
N MET A 19 2.68 36.82 -21.03
CA MET A 19 3.42 37.20 -22.26
C MET A 19 2.65 36.76 -23.47
N MET A 20 2.31 37.72 -24.29
CA MET A 20 1.62 37.58 -25.59
C MET A 20 2.50 36.79 -26.58
N ALA A 21 1.87 35.84 -27.25
CA ALA A 21 2.45 35.06 -28.33
C ALA A 21 2.46 35.85 -29.64
N THR A 22 3.61 35.89 -30.28
CA THR A 22 3.75 36.23 -31.69
C THR A 22 3.73 34.95 -32.53
N GLN A 23 2.86 34.93 -33.53
CA GLN A 23 2.72 33.89 -34.54
C GLN A 23 3.96 33.80 -35.44
N ALA A 24 4.44 32.61 -35.71
CA ALA A 24 5.35 32.32 -36.82
C ALA A 24 4.84 31.10 -37.59
N SER A 25 4.78 31.31 -38.90
CA SER A 25 4.16 30.48 -39.93
C SER A 25 4.93 29.17 -40.20
N ALA A 26 4.18 28.16 -40.58
CA ALA A 26 4.67 26.85 -41.03
C ALA A 26 5.29 26.93 -42.43
N GLN A 27 6.38 26.23 -42.65
CA GLN A 27 6.82 25.77 -43.96
C GLN A 27 7.00 24.24 -43.98
N THR A 28 6.29 23.65 -44.92
CA THR A 28 6.29 22.25 -45.32
C THR A 28 7.49 21.92 -46.22
N THR A 29 8.16 20.80 -45.98
CA THR A 29 8.87 20.01 -47.01
C THR A 29 8.88 18.53 -46.62
N ALA A 30 8.39 17.70 -47.54
CA ALA A 30 8.52 16.24 -47.56
C ALA A 30 9.48 15.84 -48.69
N PRO A 31 9.75 14.54 -49.01
CA PRO A 31 10.25 13.44 -48.16
C PRO A 31 11.49 12.78 -48.80
N GLY A 32 12.19 11.95 -48.09
CA GLY A 32 13.21 11.06 -48.67
C GLY A 32 13.23 9.72 -47.92
N SER A 33 12.94 8.68 -48.65
CA SER A 33 12.90 7.27 -48.24
C SER A 33 14.26 6.66 -48.06
N THR A 34 14.42 5.76 -47.09
CA THR A 34 15.07 4.43 -47.27
C THR A 34 14.79 3.52 -46.09
N ASP A 35 14.45 2.28 -46.42
CA ASP A 35 14.19 1.15 -45.54
C ASP A 35 15.31 0.86 -44.56
N ASP A 36 14.96 0.52 -43.32
CA ASP A 36 15.51 -0.63 -42.62
C ASP A 36 14.50 -1.19 -41.62
N GLN A 37 14.24 -2.46 -41.76
CA GLN A 37 13.27 -3.23 -40.99
C GLN A 37 13.90 -3.64 -39.66
N ASP A 38 13.48 -3.00 -38.60
CA ASP A 38 13.31 -3.62 -37.28
C ASP A 38 12.08 -3.01 -36.64
N ALA A 39 10.98 -3.75 -36.76
CA ALA A 39 9.66 -3.28 -36.39
C ALA A 39 9.49 -3.23 -34.87
N THR A 40 9.97 -2.18 -34.26
CA THR A 40 9.39 -1.69 -33.02
C THR A 40 8.09 -0.99 -33.41
N ILE A 41 6.96 -1.69 -33.28
CA ILE A 41 5.64 -1.12 -33.55
C ILE A 41 5.39 -0.06 -32.50
N ILE A 42 5.83 1.17 -32.80
CA ILE A 42 5.34 2.36 -32.13
C ILE A 42 3.93 2.56 -32.65
N VAL A 43 2.93 2.30 -31.83
CA VAL A 43 1.53 2.64 -32.12
C VAL A 43 1.41 4.16 -32.08
N THR A 44 1.90 4.84 -33.12
CA THR A 44 1.80 6.30 -33.31
C THR A 44 0.42 6.74 -33.82
N GLY A 45 -0.67 6.18 -33.28
CA GLY A 45 -1.99 6.49 -33.79
C GLY A 45 -3.14 6.46 -32.80
N ALA A 46 -2.87 6.09 -31.54
CA ALA A 46 -3.90 6.08 -30.49
C ALA A 46 -3.37 6.78 -29.26
N ARG A 47 -3.20 8.10 -29.31
CA ARG A 47 -2.58 8.88 -28.23
C ARG A 47 -3.27 8.70 -26.87
N ASP A 48 -4.56 8.39 -26.83
CA ASP A 48 -5.32 8.37 -25.58
C ASP A 48 -5.68 6.98 -25.04
N LEU A 49 -5.69 5.93 -25.86
CA LEU A 49 -5.84 4.55 -25.37
C LEU A 49 -4.51 3.84 -25.10
N ALA A 50 -3.38 4.51 -25.26
CA ALA A 50 -2.05 3.93 -25.01
C ALA A 50 -1.85 3.38 -23.58
N GLY A 51 -2.56 3.93 -22.59
CA GLY A 51 -2.53 3.43 -21.21
C GLY A 51 -3.32 2.15 -20.98
N VAL A 52 -4.19 1.74 -21.90
CA VAL A 52 -4.96 0.48 -21.77
C VAL A 52 -4.08 -0.72 -22.04
N VAL A 53 -3.11 -0.61 -22.96
CA VAL A 53 -2.18 -1.69 -23.28
C VAL A 53 -1.01 -1.69 -22.32
N GLN A 54 -0.57 -2.88 -21.92
CA GLN A 54 0.63 -3.04 -21.07
C GLN A 54 1.86 -2.56 -21.83
N LYS A 55 2.85 -1.99 -21.13
CA LYS A 55 4.16 -1.71 -21.70
C LYS A 55 4.81 -2.99 -22.23
N THR A 56 5.59 -2.85 -23.29
CA THR A 56 6.25 -4.00 -23.93
C THR A 56 7.40 -4.54 -23.10
N GLU A 57 8.06 -3.73 -22.28
CA GLU A 57 9.23 -4.15 -21.50
C GLU A 57 9.19 -3.62 -20.07
N SER A 58 9.70 -4.41 -19.12
CA SER A 58 10.00 -4.01 -17.76
C SER A 58 11.42 -4.46 -17.39
N SER A 59 12.21 -3.55 -16.83
CA SER A 59 13.52 -3.84 -16.25
C SER A 59 13.45 -4.04 -14.74
N THR A 60 12.37 -3.59 -14.09
CA THR A 60 12.27 -3.53 -12.63
C THR A 60 12.20 -4.91 -12.00
N LEU A 61 11.63 -5.90 -12.68
CA LEU A 61 11.37 -7.17 -12.04
C LEU A 61 12.64 -7.98 -11.73
N PHE A 62 13.55 -8.08 -12.71
CA PHE A 62 14.79 -8.87 -12.59
C PHE A 62 16.04 -8.03 -12.87
N GLY A 63 15.91 -6.73 -13.09
CA GLY A 63 17.01 -5.87 -13.56
C GLY A 63 17.38 -6.07 -15.02
N ILE A 64 16.74 -7.03 -15.68
CA ILE A 64 16.97 -7.41 -17.09
C ILE A 64 15.79 -6.89 -17.90
N ASN A 65 16.05 -6.15 -18.99
CA ASN A 65 15.00 -5.71 -19.89
C ASN A 65 14.40 -6.93 -20.60
N LYS A 66 13.14 -7.21 -20.30
CA LYS A 66 12.42 -8.34 -20.89
C LYS A 66 10.98 -7.92 -21.19
N PRO A 67 10.43 -8.28 -22.36
CA PRO A 67 9.02 -8.08 -22.64
C PRO A 67 8.16 -8.67 -21.53
N LEU A 68 7.08 -7.97 -21.12
CA LEU A 68 6.18 -8.46 -20.06
C LEU A 68 5.56 -9.81 -20.41
N VAL A 69 5.34 -10.08 -21.70
CA VAL A 69 4.83 -11.37 -22.19
C VAL A 69 5.82 -12.52 -21.99
N ASP A 70 7.12 -12.23 -21.98
CA ASP A 70 8.20 -13.22 -21.80
C ASP A 70 8.73 -13.24 -20.35
N THR A 71 8.22 -12.37 -19.49
CA THR A 71 8.65 -12.29 -18.08
C THR A 71 7.96 -13.37 -17.27
N PRO A 72 8.70 -14.32 -16.64
CA PRO A 72 8.12 -15.46 -15.93
C PRO A 72 7.63 -15.10 -14.53
N ARG A 73 6.74 -14.12 -14.43
CA ARG A 73 6.14 -13.63 -13.18
C ARG A 73 4.84 -12.88 -13.48
N SER A 74 3.87 -12.95 -12.60
CA SER A 74 2.66 -12.12 -12.68
C SER A 74 2.99 -10.67 -12.34
N VAL A 75 2.81 -9.76 -13.30
CA VAL A 75 3.08 -8.32 -13.20
C VAL A 75 1.99 -7.54 -13.91
N THR A 76 1.55 -6.46 -13.29
CA THR A 76 0.67 -5.45 -13.89
C THR A 76 1.40 -4.11 -13.91
N ASP A 77 1.51 -3.51 -15.08
CA ASP A 77 2.04 -2.15 -15.25
C ASP A 77 0.88 -1.16 -15.41
N ILE A 78 0.92 -0.04 -14.66
CA ILE A 78 -0.11 0.98 -14.60
C ILE A 78 0.53 2.33 -14.92
N SER A 79 0.27 2.85 -16.12
CA SER A 79 0.75 4.17 -16.53
C SER A 79 -0.06 5.30 -15.90
N ASP A 80 0.53 6.51 -15.85
CA ASP A 80 -0.16 7.74 -15.43
C ASP A 80 -1.43 8.02 -16.23
N LYS A 81 -1.45 7.63 -17.52
CA LYS A 81 -2.64 7.72 -18.39
C LYS A 81 -3.76 6.80 -17.92
N LEU A 82 -3.44 5.57 -17.51
CA LEU A 82 -4.43 4.64 -16.98
C LEU A 82 -4.94 5.12 -15.60
N LEU A 83 -4.05 5.64 -14.73
CA LEU A 83 -4.43 6.28 -13.48
C LEU A 83 -5.46 7.39 -13.69
N SER A 84 -5.17 8.31 -14.62
CA SER A 84 -6.07 9.42 -14.96
C SER A 84 -7.40 8.92 -15.53
N ARG A 85 -7.35 7.98 -16.48
CA ARG A 85 -8.54 7.49 -17.21
C ARG A 85 -9.55 6.79 -16.30
N TYR A 86 -9.06 6.00 -15.35
CA TYR A 86 -9.92 5.28 -14.41
C TYR A 86 -10.09 6.00 -13.07
N ASN A 87 -9.64 7.27 -12.98
CA ASN A 87 -9.69 8.08 -11.77
C ASN A 87 -9.15 7.30 -10.56
N ILE A 88 -7.96 6.70 -10.74
CA ILE A 88 -7.24 5.98 -9.68
C ILE A 88 -6.45 7.02 -8.88
N LYS A 89 -6.79 7.18 -7.59
CA LYS A 89 -6.22 8.21 -6.72
C LYS A 89 -5.40 7.64 -5.58
N THR A 90 -5.78 6.47 -5.14
CA THR A 90 -5.15 5.80 -4.00
C THR A 90 -4.76 4.38 -4.36
N VAL A 91 -3.91 3.77 -3.52
CA VAL A 91 -3.57 2.35 -3.68
C VAL A 91 -4.79 1.42 -3.59
N TYR A 92 -5.87 1.86 -2.96
CA TYR A 92 -7.10 1.07 -2.87
C TYR A 92 -7.82 0.92 -4.21
N ASP A 93 -7.66 1.87 -5.12
CA ASP A 93 -8.25 1.84 -6.45
C ASP A 93 -7.59 0.82 -7.39
N PHE A 94 -6.42 0.27 -7.02
CA PHE A 94 -5.73 -0.73 -7.86
C PHE A 94 -6.54 -2.01 -8.06
N THR A 95 -7.53 -2.29 -7.20
CA THR A 95 -8.49 -3.38 -7.41
C THR A 95 -9.24 -3.28 -8.74
N ALA A 96 -9.32 -2.08 -9.33
CA ALA A 96 -9.93 -1.86 -10.64
C ALA A 96 -9.07 -2.33 -11.82
N VAL A 97 -7.74 -2.46 -11.63
CA VAL A 97 -6.80 -2.65 -12.75
C VAL A 97 -5.80 -3.80 -12.55
N ALA A 98 -5.74 -4.38 -11.35
CA ALA A 98 -4.76 -5.41 -11.02
C ALA A 98 -5.43 -6.62 -10.33
N ALA A 99 -5.31 -7.80 -10.95
CA ALA A 99 -5.84 -9.04 -10.41
C ALA A 99 -5.16 -9.40 -9.09
N GLY A 100 -5.87 -10.09 -8.18
CA GLY A 100 -5.33 -10.56 -6.90
C GLY A 100 -5.07 -9.46 -5.87
N THR A 101 -5.44 -8.20 -6.18
CA THR A 101 -5.38 -7.09 -5.23
C THR A 101 -6.70 -6.95 -4.48
N TYR A 102 -6.61 -6.54 -3.23
CA TYR A 102 -7.77 -6.27 -2.39
C TYR A 102 -7.46 -5.21 -1.35
N THR A 103 -8.46 -4.43 -1.03
CA THR A 103 -8.36 -3.40 0.02
C THR A 103 -8.71 -4.01 1.37
N GLY A 104 -7.70 -4.29 2.20
CA GLY A 104 -7.90 -4.30 3.63
C GLY A 104 -7.93 -2.84 4.10
N SER A 105 -8.79 -2.48 5.06
CA SER A 105 -8.94 -1.05 5.34
C SER A 105 -7.72 -0.41 5.99
N PHE A 106 -6.90 -1.17 6.70
CA PHE A 106 -5.82 -0.67 7.55
C PHE A 106 -6.21 0.65 8.23
N PHE A 107 -7.38 0.64 8.85
CA PHE A 107 -7.99 1.83 9.48
C PHE A 107 -8.27 2.98 8.49
N GLY A 108 -8.51 2.68 7.22
CA GLY A 108 -8.98 3.66 6.23
C GLY A 108 -7.91 4.56 5.62
N VAL A 109 -6.65 4.50 6.08
CA VAL A 109 -5.54 5.27 5.49
C VAL A 109 -4.93 4.48 4.33
N PRO A 110 -4.89 5.02 3.10
CA PRO A 110 -4.46 4.27 1.92
C PRO A 110 -2.92 4.20 1.80
N GLY A 111 -2.27 3.57 2.78
CA GLY A 111 -0.82 3.39 2.81
C GLY A 111 -0.34 2.19 1.99
N ALA A 112 -1.06 1.08 2.04
CA ALA A 112 -0.72 -0.15 1.34
C ALA A 112 -1.98 -0.88 0.85
N ILE A 113 -1.79 -1.85 -0.03
CA ILE A 113 -2.85 -2.75 -0.51
C ILE A 113 -2.46 -4.19 -0.22
N ALA A 114 -3.44 -5.06 -0.06
CA ALA A 114 -3.19 -6.50 -0.01
C ALA A 114 -3.05 -7.09 -1.42
N ILE A 115 -2.02 -7.87 -1.64
CA ILE A 115 -1.79 -8.68 -2.83
C ILE A 115 -1.80 -10.14 -2.41
N ARG A 116 -2.65 -10.97 -3.01
CA ARG A 116 -2.77 -12.40 -2.72
C ARG A 116 -3.00 -12.68 -1.22
N GLY A 117 -3.80 -11.81 -0.56
CA GLY A 117 -4.09 -11.92 0.87
C GLY A 117 -2.93 -11.55 1.80
N SER A 118 -1.96 -10.80 1.33
CA SER A 118 -0.82 -10.28 2.10
C SER A 118 -0.63 -8.80 1.82
N VAL A 119 -0.33 -8.01 2.84
CA VAL A 119 0.06 -6.61 2.64
C VAL A 119 1.28 -6.54 1.73
N ALA A 120 1.25 -5.63 0.77
CA ALA A 120 2.35 -5.38 -0.16
C ALA A 120 3.35 -4.38 0.43
N ASP A 121 4.61 -4.50 0.01
CA ASP A 121 5.62 -3.46 0.25
C ASP A 121 5.52 -2.35 -0.80
N ASN A 122 5.85 -1.12 -0.41
CA ASN A 122 6.00 0.00 -1.31
C ASN A 122 7.48 0.19 -1.65
N TYR A 123 7.79 0.19 -2.94
CA TYR A 123 9.13 0.45 -3.48
C TYR A 123 9.12 1.79 -4.22
N PHE A 124 10.19 2.51 -4.14
CA PHE A 124 10.42 3.72 -4.91
C PHE A 124 11.61 3.49 -5.84
N ASN A 125 11.33 3.49 -7.13
CA ASN A 125 12.32 3.25 -8.19
C ASN A 125 13.23 2.02 -7.94
N GLY A 126 12.60 0.90 -7.49
CA GLY A 126 13.29 -0.36 -7.22
C GLY A 126 13.94 -0.47 -5.83
N PHE A 127 13.66 0.45 -4.90
CA PHE A 127 14.13 0.39 -3.51
C PHE A 127 12.96 0.30 -2.54
N GLN A 128 13.03 -0.64 -1.61
CA GLN A 128 12.01 -0.80 -0.59
C GLN A 128 12.03 0.39 0.38
N GLY A 129 10.90 1.08 0.48
CA GLY A 129 10.67 2.14 1.46
C GLY A 129 10.49 1.62 2.89
N ILE A 130 10.25 2.55 3.81
CA ILE A 130 9.77 2.24 5.16
C ILE A 130 8.36 1.66 5.05
N THR A 131 8.04 0.67 5.89
CA THR A 131 6.72 0.05 5.93
C THR A 131 5.62 1.08 6.15
N ASN A 132 4.62 1.10 5.27
CA ASN A 132 3.50 2.04 5.34
C ASN A 132 2.17 1.29 5.28
N PHE A 133 1.71 0.75 6.39
CA PHE A 133 0.38 0.11 6.43
C PHE A 133 -0.74 1.16 6.48
N ALA A 134 -0.63 2.13 7.38
CA ALA A 134 -1.66 3.15 7.61
C ALA A 134 -1.08 4.44 8.22
N ASN A 135 0.18 4.77 7.94
CA ASN A 135 0.80 5.96 8.52
C ASN A 135 0.47 7.22 7.70
N PHE A 136 0.43 7.09 6.37
CA PHE A 136 0.12 8.17 5.45
C PHE A 136 -0.40 7.63 4.11
N PRO A 137 -1.14 8.43 3.33
CA PRO A 137 -1.55 8.03 1.99
C PRO A 137 -0.33 7.95 1.07
N THR A 138 -0.16 6.83 0.38
CA THR A 138 0.93 6.65 -0.57
C THR A 138 0.71 7.54 -1.80
N PRO A 139 1.73 8.32 -2.25
CA PRO A 139 1.59 9.33 -3.30
C PRO A 139 1.56 8.71 -4.71
N VAL A 140 0.42 8.14 -5.10
CA VAL A 140 0.18 7.50 -6.40
C VAL A 140 0.41 8.46 -7.57
N ASP A 141 -0.09 9.69 -7.46
CA ASP A 141 -0.08 10.71 -8.53
C ASP A 141 1.32 11.24 -8.86
N ALA A 142 2.29 11.07 -7.96
CA ALA A 142 3.68 11.50 -8.17
C ALA A 142 4.47 10.55 -9.08
N SER A 143 3.86 9.45 -9.52
CA SER A 143 4.48 8.42 -10.35
C SER A 143 4.14 8.60 -11.82
N SER A 144 5.08 8.26 -12.71
CA SER A 144 4.83 8.09 -14.14
C SER A 144 4.27 6.71 -14.45
N ASP A 145 4.69 5.74 -13.67
CA ASP A 145 4.29 4.33 -13.78
C ASP A 145 4.29 3.67 -12.42
N ILE A 146 3.43 2.69 -12.25
CA ILE A 146 3.37 1.86 -11.06
C ILE A 146 3.34 0.40 -11.49
N GLU A 147 4.34 -0.35 -11.07
CA GLU A 147 4.43 -1.77 -11.35
C GLU A 147 3.95 -2.56 -10.14
N ILE A 148 2.92 -3.36 -10.31
CA ILE A 148 2.41 -4.29 -9.30
C ILE A 148 2.99 -5.66 -9.57
N VAL A 149 3.97 -6.06 -8.78
CA VAL A 149 4.65 -7.35 -8.87
C VAL A 149 4.10 -8.31 -7.84
N ARG A 150 3.62 -9.45 -8.26
CA ARG A 150 3.07 -10.48 -7.38
C ARG A 150 4.12 -11.51 -7.00
N GLY A 151 4.11 -11.91 -5.74
CA GLY A 151 5.11 -12.81 -5.18
C GLY A 151 6.38 -12.09 -4.67
N PRO A 152 7.33 -12.81 -4.07
CA PRO A 152 8.50 -12.22 -3.44
C PRO A 152 9.38 -11.47 -4.45
N PRO A 153 10.08 -10.41 -4.04
CA PRO A 153 10.98 -9.67 -4.94
C PRO A 153 12.10 -10.55 -5.49
N SER A 154 12.70 -10.12 -6.59
CA SER A 154 13.90 -10.72 -7.16
C SER A 154 15.08 -10.59 -6.17
N PRO A 155 16.08 -11.47 -6.22
CA PRO A 155 17.29 -11.39 -5.41
C PRO A 155 18.01 -10.05 -5.42
N ILE A 156 17.87 -9.25 -6.48
CA ILE A 156 18.42 -7.89 -6.56
C ILE A 156 17.90 -6.98 -5.44
N TYR A 157 16.64 -7.17 -5.03
CA TYR A 157 15.93 -6.25 -4.14
C TYR A 157 15.94 -6.66 -2.66
N GLY A 158 16.47 -7.82 -2.34
CA GLY A 158 16.61 -8.31 -0.96
C GLY A 158 15.32 -8.88 -0.37
N SER A 159 15.18 -8.72 0.95
CA SER A 159 14.01 -9.21 1.67
C SER A 159 12.75 -8.43 1.29
N GLY A 160 11.60 -9.11 1.21
CA GLY A 160 10.32 -8.45 0.93
C GLY A 160 9.13 -9.37 1.14
N GLN A 161 7.94 -8.77 1.11
CA GLN A 161 6.69 -9.48 1.33
C GLN A 161 6.39 -10.49 0.21
N VAL A 162 5.90 -11.65 0.59
CA VAL A 162 5.61 -12.73 -0.37
C VAL A 162 4.38 -12.44 -1.23
N GLY A 163 3.47 -11.62 -0.78
CA GLY A 163 2.30 -11.18 -1.56
C GLY A 163 2.73 -10.43 -2.79
N GLY A 164 3.70 -9.57 -2.64
CA GLY A 164 4.25 -8.74 -3.70
C GLY A 164 4.62 -7.34 -3.23
N PHE A 165 4.90 -6.50 -4.21
CA PHE A 165 5.24 -5.11 -3.97
C PHE A 165 4.69 -4.20 -5.07
N LEU A 166 4.55 -2.93 -4.73
CA LEU A 166 4.22 -1.83 -5.63
C LEU A 166 5.51 -1.04 -5.87
N ASN A 167 5.93 -0.91 -7.11
CA ASN A 167 7.07 -0.07 -7.46
C ASN A 167 6.61 1.23 -8.10
N PHE A 168 6.79 2.33 -7.39
CA PHE A 168 6.45 3.68 -7.83
C PHE A 168 7.63 4.28 -8.57
N VAL A 169 7.49 4.44 -9.88
CA VAL A 169 8.50 5.06 -10.76
C VAL A 169 8.24 6.56 -10.80
N PRO A 170 9.18 7.41 -10.36
CA PRO A 170 8.96 8.85 -10.30
C PRO A 170 8.82 9.48 -11.70
N LYS A 171 8.08 10.58 -11.78
CA LYS A 171 7.98 11.37 -13.02
C LYS A 171 9.35 11.88 -13.44
N SER A 172 9.60 11.88 -14.75
CA SER A 172 10.88 12.22 -15.36
C SER A 172 10.66 13.13 -16.57
N ALA A 173 11.67 13.91 -16.92
CA ALA A 173 11.68 14.71 -18.15
C ALA A 173 12.12 13.92 -19.40
N ARG A 174 12.27 12.59 -19.30
CA ARG A 174 12.44 11.71 -20.47
C ARG A 174 11.06 11.43 -21.06
N GLY A 175 10.83 11.86 -22.30
CA GLY A 175 9.59 11.60 -23.02
C GLY A 175 9.52 10.18 -23.59
N ASP A 176 10.63 9.69 -24.13
CA ASP A 176 10.88 8.29 -24.52
C ASP A 176 12.08 7.76 -23.73
N LYS A 177 12.30 6.44 -23.76
CA LYS A 177 13.38 5.78 -23.01
C LYS A 177 14.78 6.42 -23.18
N THR A 178 15.00 7.13 -24.27
CA THR A 178 16.30 7.71 -24.64
C THR A 178 16.31 9.22 -24.90
N LYS A 179 15.15 9.87 -25.02
CA LYS A 179 15.06 11.30 -25.39
C LYS A 179 14.49 12.15 -24.28
N TYR A 180 15.13 13.28 -24.02
CA TYR A 180 14.58 14.30 -23.11
C TYR A 180 13.54 15.18 -23.81
N VAL A 181 12.66 15.79 -23.03
CA VAL A 181 11.76 16.84 -23.55
C VAL A 181 12.58 17.94 -24.23
N GLN A 182 12.12 18.42 -25.38
CA GLN A 182 12.85 19.42 -26.17
C GLN A 182 12.37 20.85 -25.90
N LYS A 183 11.24 20.99 -25.21
CA LYS A 183 10.64 22.26 -24.84
C LYS A 183 10.05 22.18 -23.45
N PHE A 184 9.85 23.35 -22.84
CA PHE A 184 9.03 23.47 -21.64
C PHE A 184 7.65 22.89 -21.92
N THR A 185 7.20 21.98 -21.09
CA THR A 185 5.87 21.36 -21.20
C THR A 185 5.37 20.97 -19.83
N GLY A 186 4.06 20.94 -19.67
CA GLY A 186 3.50 20.57 -18.40
C GLY A 186 1.98 20.61 -18.38
N ASP A 187 1.45 20.34 -17.21
CA ASP A 187 0.03 20.46 -16.91
C ASP A 187 -0.19 20.97 -15.48
N ALA A 188 -1.27 21.70 -15.30
CA ALA A 188 -1.76 22.09 -13.99
C ALA A 188 -3.24 21.72 -13.88
N SER A 189 -3.66 21.21 -12.74
CA SER A 189 -5.06 20.81 -12.57
C SER A 189 -5.64 21.22 -11.22
N VAL A 190 -6.96 21.41 -11.22
CA VAL A 190 -7.76 21.56 -10.00
C VAL A 190 -8.84 20.50 -10.03
N THR A 191 -9.01 19.80 -8.90
CA THR A 191 -10.08 18.82 -8.68
C THR A 191 -10.99 19.30 -7.57
N LEU A 192 -12.28 19.29 -7.85
CA LEU A 192 -13.35 19.54 -6.90
C LEU A 192 -14.27 18.31 -6.85
N GLY A 193 -14.80 18.00 -5.69
CA GLY A 193 -15.63 16.80 -5.56
C GLY A 193 -16.61 16.83 -4.40
N SER A 194 -17.31 15.71 -4.27
CA SER A 194 -18.22 15.46 -3.16
C SER A 194 -17.50 15.57 -1.82
N TYR A 195 -18.26 15.94 -0.81
CA TYR A 195 -17.75 16.08 0.57
C TYR A 195 -16.58 17.06 0.67
N GLY A 196 -16.68 18.19 -0.07
CA GLY A 196 -15.70 19.27 0.02
C GLY A 196 -14.30 18.91 -0.50
N GLN A 197 -14.15 17.92 -1.37
CA GLN A 197 -12.84 17.61 -1.95
C GLN A 197 -12.28 18.81 -2.72
N ARG A 198 -11.02 19.14 -2.42
CA ARG A 198 -10.24 20.22 -3.06
C ARG A 198 -8.79 19.78 -3.22
N GLU A 199 -8.34 19.74 -4.46
CA GLU A 199 -6.99 19.31 -4.78
C GLU A 199 -6.45 20.13 -5.95
N GLY A 200 -5.18 20.54 -5.86
CA GLY A 200 -4.43 21.15 -6.94
C GLY A 200 -3.18 20.35 -7.26
N THR A 201 -2.87 20.13 -8.54
CA THR A 201 -1.62 19.51 -8.97
C THR A 201 -0.94 20.34 -10.06
N ALA A 202 0.37 20.26 -10.11
CA ALA A 202 1.17 20.79 -11.22
C ALA A 202 2.29 19.79 -11.55
N ASN A 203 2.51 19.57 -12.83
CA ASN A 203 3.57 18.74 -13.36
C ASN A 203 4.26 19.49 -14.51
N VAL A 204 5.59 19.64 -14.43
CA VAL A 204 6.37 20.44 -15.37
C VAL A 204 7.62 19.70 -15.76
N ALA A 205 7.94 19.68 -17.06
CA ALA A 205 9.18 19.15 -17.59
C ALA A 205 9.94 20.22 -18.39
N LEU A 206 11.23 20.34 -18.09
CA LEU A 206 12.14 21.34 -18.65
C LEU A 206 13.32 20.64 -19.32
N PRO A 207 13.69 20.99 -20.57
CA PRO A 207 14.97 20.61 -21.11
C PRO A 207 16.09 21.39 -20.42
N VAL A 208 17.19 20.73 -20.15
CA VAL A 208 18.40 21.34 -19.56
C VAL A 208 19.61 20.94 -20.38
N LYS A 209 20.48 21.91 -20.65
CA LYS A 209 21.78 21.63 -21.22
C LYS A 209 22.86 22.10 -20.24
N LEU A 210 23.66 21.16 -19.76
CA LEU A 210 24.73 21.45 -18.82
C LEU A 210 26.07 20.97 -19.40
N GLY A 211 27.02 21.89 -19.63
CA GLY A 211 28.31 21.53 -20.21
C GLY A 211 28.24 20.88 -21.60
N GLY A 212 27.23 21.20 -22.42
CA GLY A 212 27.02 20.59 -23.72
C GLY A 212 26.18 19.29 -23.70
N ASN A 213 25.93 18.71 -22.51
CA ASN A 213 25.18 17.48 -22.36
C ASN A 213 23.67 17.75 -22.31
N GLU A 214 22.87 16.89 -22.95
CA GLU A 214 21.42 16.96 -22.88
C GLU A 214 20.88 16.33 -21.59
N GLY A 215 19.84 16.94 -21.05
CA GLY A 215 19.17 16.47 -19.85
C GLY A 215 17.79 17.11 -19.67
N GLY A 216 17.16 16.81 -18.54
CA GLY A 216 15.88 17.43 -18.21
C GLY A 216 15.60 17.42 -16.72
N ILE A 217 14.76 18.36 -16.31
CA ILE A 217 14.20 18.45 -14.97
C ILE A 217 12.69 18.22 -15.05
N SER A 218 12.17 17.35 -14.19
CA SER A 218 10.73 17.19 -13.95
C SER A 218 10.42 17.68 -12.54
N LEU A 219 9.39 18.50 -12.41
CA LEU A 219 8.86 18.96 -11.13
C LEU A 219 7.39 18.56 -11.03
N TYR A 220 7.03 17.98 -9.90
CA TYR A 220 5.64 17.67 -9.58
C TYR A 220 5.29 18.24 -8.21
N GLY A 221 4.09 18.81 -8.11
CA GLY A 221 3.52 19.31 -6.86
C GLY A 221 2.05 18.94 -6.72
N LYS A 222 1.62 18.63 -5.50
CA LYS A 222 0.23 18.41 -5.12
C LYS A 222 -0.06 19.12 -3.82
N LEU A 223 -1.23 19.77 -3.75
CA LEU A 223 -1.82 20.34 -2.56
C LEU A 223 -3.25 19.82 -2.43
N GLU A 224 -3.60 19.34 -1.25
CA GLU A 224 -4.94 18.90 -0.90
C GLU A 224 -5.35 19.50 0.43
N ASP A 225 -6.56 20.03 0.50
CA ASP A 225 -7.24 20.46 1.73
C ASP A 225 -8.73 20.16 1.54
N SER A 226 -9.14 18.99 1.98
CA SER A 226 -10.44 18.41 1.68
C SER A 226 -11.21 18.07 2.95
N ASP A 227 -12.52 17.94 2.84
CA ASP A 227 -13.34 17.19 3.77
C ASP A 227 -13.45 15.73 3.31
N SER A 228 -14.09 14.88 4.10
CA SER A 228 -14.22 13.46 3.82
C SER A 228 -15.66 12.97 3.81
N PHE A 229 -15.88 11.82 3.17
CA PHE A 229 -17.11 11.05 3.37
C PHE A 229 -17.38 10.78 4.84
N TYR A 230 -16.34 10.43 5.61
CA TYR A 230 -16.45 10.20 7.05
C TYR A 230 -16.49 11.54 7.79
N ARG A 231 -17.50 11.71 8.66
CA ARG A 231 -17.73 12.99 9.35
C ARG A 231 -16.57 13.35 10.28
N GLY A 232 -16.16 14.61 10.23
CA GLY A 232 -15.10 15.17 11.06
C GLY A 232 -13.68 14.89 10.57
N MET A 233 -13.50 14.11 9.52
CA MET A 233 -12.18 13.90 8.92
C MET A 233 -11.89 15.00 7.89
N HIS A 234 -10.71 15.63 8.00
CA HIS A 234 -10.24 16.72 7.12
C HIS A 234 -8.86 16.41 6.56
N PRO A 235 -8.76 15.56 5.52
CA PRO A 235 -7.49 15.16 4.94
C PRO A 235 -6.78 16.33 4.26
N LYS A 236 -5.50 16.49 4.57
CA LYS A 236 -4.59 17.45 3.97
C LYS A 236 -3.32 16.74 3.53
N SER A 237 -2.84 17.07 2.34
CA SER A 237 -1.56 16.58 1.89
C SER A 237 -0.81 17.61 1.04
N GLN A 238 0.50 17.58 1.18
CA GLN A 238 1.45 18.35 0.36
C GLN A 238 2.50 17.38 -0.15
N ILE A 239 2.67 17.35 -1.46
CA ILE A 239 3.67 16.51 -2.13
C ILE A 239 4.50 17.42 -3.03
N GLY A 240 5.81 17.30 -2.96
CA GLY A 240 6.73 17.90 -3.90
C GLY A 240 7.72 16.86 -4.39
N GLN A 241 7.96 16.78 -5.70
CA GLN A 241 8.94 15.90 -6.30
C GLN A 241 9.74 16.66 -7.35
N ALA A 242 11.04 16.44 -7.35
CA ALA A 242 11.96 16.93 -8.36
C ALA A 242 12.81 15.77 -8.88
N THR A 243 12.92 15.64 -10.20
CA THR A 243 13.80 14.67 -10.85
C THR A 243 14.68 15.38 -11.84
N TYR A 244 15.99 15.20 -11.75
CA TYR A 244 16.97 15.62 -12.74
C TYR A 244 17.59 14.40 -13.39
N SER A 245 17.67 14.39 -14.72
CA SER A 245 18.35 13.33 -15.47
C SER A 245 19.18 13.95 -16.59
N THR A 246 20.37 13.41 -16.83
CA THR A 246 21.25 13.84 -17.92
C THR A 246 22.10 12.69 -18.41
N ASP A 247 22.47 12.73 -19.68
CA ASP A 247 23.49 11.86 -20.28
C ASP A 247 24.77 12.70 -20.49
N ILE A 248 25.88 12.18 -20.01
CA ILE A 248 27.20 12.86 -20.04
C ILE A 248 28.09 12.09 -21.02
N GLY A 249 28.26 12.64 -22.20
CA GLY A 249 28.86 11.94 -23.33
C GLY A 249 28.04 10.70 -23.70
N ASP A 250 28.71 9.70 -24.31
CA ASP A 250 28.03 8.51 -24.83
C ASP A 250 27.89 7.37 -23.79
N HIS A 251 28.60 7.49 -22.69
CA HIS A 251 28.78 6.38 -21.74
C HIS A 251 28.11 6.57 -20.38
N LEU A 252 27.92 7.81 -19.92
CA LEU A 252 27.51 8.04 -18.56
C LEU A 252 26.13 8.66 -18.49
N SER A 253 25.23 8.08 -17.68
CA SER A 253 23.91 8.60 -17.38
C SER A 253 23.73 8.84 -15.88
N LEU A 254 23.19 10.00 -15.52
CA LEU A 254 22.89 10.40 -14.15
C LEU A 254 21.37 10.61 -13.99
N SER A 255 20.80 10.12 -12.90
CA SER A 255 19.43 10.42 -12.49
C SER A 255 19.38 10.70 -10.99
N LEU A 256 18.76 11.81 -10.60
CA LEU A 256 18.58 12.22 -9.21
C LEU A 256 17.10 12.52 -9.00
N THR A 257 16.51 11.98 -7.94
CA THR A 257 15.13 12.26 -7.57
C THR A 257 15.02 12.56 -6.09
N TYR A 258 14.22 13.54 -5.76
CA TYR A 258 13.84 13.85 -4.38
C TYR A 258 12.34 14.06 -4.31
N GLN A 259 11.70 13.47 -3.28
CA GLN A 259 10.28 13.63 -2.99
C GLN A 259 10.10 13.92 -1.50
N PHE A 260 9.27 14.90 -1.19
CA PHE A 260 8.74 15.05 0.15
C PHE A 260 7.22 14.86 0.15
N LEU A 261 6.71 14.38 1.27
CA LEU A 261 5.29 14.31 1.56
C LEU A 261 5.05 14.78 2.99
N HIS A 262 4.10 15.68 3.15
CA HIS A 262 3.45 15.97 4.43
C HIS A 262 1.98 15.59 4.31
N SER A 263 1.46 14.82 5.26
CA SER A 263 0.04 14.51 5.36
C SER A 263 -0.47 14.75 6.77
N ASP A 264 -1.66 15.30 6.87
CA ASP A 264 -2.37 15.55 8.12
C ASP A 264 -3.87 15.29 7.93
N GLY A 265 -4.57 14.93 8.99
CA GLY A 265 -6.02 14.74 8.96
C GLY A 265 -6.52 13.51 8.18
N TYR A 266 -5.61 12.66 7.67
CA TYR A 266 -5.95 11.30 7.20
C TYR A 266 -6.08 10.37 8.42
N LEU A 267 -7.10 10.62 9.23
CA LEU A 267 -7.27 9.95 10.52
C LEU A 267 -7.45 8.45 10.35
N LYS A 268 -6.87 7.69 11.26
CA LYS A 268 -7.13 6.25 11.34
C LYS A 268 -8.55 6.02 11.82
N ASN A 269 -9.33 5.36 11.00
CA ASN A 269 -10.74 5.13 11.19
C ASN A 269 -11.01 3.67 11.50
N ILE A 270 -11.39 3.38 12.74
CA ILE A 270 -11.72 2.01 13.13
C ILE A 270 -13.01 1.49 12.47
N GLY A 271 -13.86 2.40 11.98
CA GLY A 271 -15.17 2.03 11.47
C GLY A 271 -16.20 1.80 12.56
N TRP A 272 -17.22 1.02 12.25
CA TRP A 272 -18.24 0.65 13.22
C TRP A 272 -17.70 -0.36 14.22
N ASN A 273 -17.88 -0.07 15.48
CA ASN A 273 -17.66 -0.98 16.60
C ASN A 273 -18.98 -1.67 17.00
N ARG A 274 -18.97 -2.50 18.04
CA ARG A 274 -20.13 -3.26 18.53
C ARG A 274 -20.82 -4.00 17.38
N VAL A 275 -20.05 -4.62 16.48
CA VAL A 275 -20.55 -5.19 15.24
C VAL A 275 -21.42 -6.41 15.51
N THR A 276 -22.67 -6.35 15.02
CA THR A 276 -23.59 -7.47 14.96
C THR A 276 -24.00 -7.72 13.51
N GLN A 277 -24.56 -8.87 13.19
CA GLN A 277 -25.07 -9.11 11.83
C GLN A 277 -26.21 -8.13 11.48
N ASP A 278 -27.04 -7.76 12.46
CA ASP A 278 -28.11 -6.77 12.26
C ASP A 278 -27.58 -5.35 11.98
N LEU A 279 -26.41 -4.99 12.54
CA LEU A 279 -25.74 -3.74 12.19
C LEU A 279 -25.29 -3.78 10.71
N ILE A 280 -24.72 -4.90 10.26
CA ILE A 280 -24.27 -5.04 8.88
C ILE A 280 -25.44 -5.04 7.89
N ASP A 281 -26.50 -5.81 8.20
CA ASP A 281 -27.61 -6.03 7.27
C ASP A 281 -28.58 -4.86 7.24
N ASN A 282 -28.78 -4.19 8.40
CA ASN A 282 -29.84 -3.22 8.61
C ASN A 282 -29.36 -1.88 9.17
N SER A 283 -28.08 -1.69 9.43
CA SER A 283 -27.52 -0.51 10.13
C SER A 283 -28.11 -0.28 11.52
N ASN A 284 -28.58 -1.32 12.19
CA ASN A 284 -29.13 -1.25 13.54
C ASN A 284 -28.00 -1.37 14.55
N TYR A 285 -27.67 -0.25 15.20
CA TYR A 285 -26.60 -0.15 16.18
C TYR A 285 -27.15 -0.23 17.60
N ILE A 286 -26.49 -1.00 18.44
CA ILE A 286 -26.83 -1.10 19.87
C ILE A 286 -26.15 0.05 20.61
N SER A 287 -26.92 1.11 20.85
CA SER A 287 -26.54 2.25 21.66
C SER A 287 -26.79 1.95 23.13
N GLY A 288 -25.96 2.52 24.01
CA GLY A 288 -26.12 2.39 25.44
C GLY A 288 -24.85 2.74 26.21
N SER A 289 -25.01 3.11 27.46
CA SER A 289 -23.92 3.47 28.36
C SER A 289 -23.29 2.24 29.00
N PRO A 290 -21.96 2.16 29.13
CA PRO A 290 -21.33 1.07 29.86
C PRO A 290 -21.67 1.13 31.37
N ILE A 291 -21.81 -0.04 31.99
CA ILE A 291 -22.08 -0.14 33.44
C ILE A 291 -20.95 0.43 34.24
N ALA A 292 -19.71 0.13 33.90
CA ALA A 292 -18.54 0.66 34.55
C ALA A 292 -18.02 1.90 33.80
N LYS A 293 -17.86 3.02 34.50
CA LYS A 293 -17.22 4.20 33.93
C LYS A 293 -15.72 4.01 33.85
N ILE A 294 -15.13 4.42 32.75
CA ILE A 294 -13.67 4.41 32.56
C ILE A 294 -13.02 5.47 33.46
N VAL A 295 -13.72 6.59 33.63
CA VAL A 295 -13.22 7.79 34.31
C VAL A 295 -13.52 7.71 35.78
N ALA A 296 -12.55 8.07 36.63
CA ALA A 296 -12.79 8.25 38.06
C ALA A 296 -13.80 9.41 38.30
N PRO A 297 -14.63 9.34 39.31
CA PRO A 297 -15.54 10.44 39.63
C PRO A 297 -14.83 11.79 39.71
N GLY A 298 -15.25 12.76 38.90
CA GLY A 298 -14.65 14.10 38.88
C GLY A 298 -13.36 14.26 38.03
N ALA A 299 -12.84 13.20 37.42
CA ALA A 299 -11.66 13.24 36.52
C ALA A 299 -12.09 13.23 35.07
N THR A 300 -11.44 14.04 34.25
CA THR A 300 -11.64 14.07 32.79
C THR A 300 -10.85 12.94 32.10
N PHE A 301 -9.82 12.43 32.77
CA PHE A 301 -8.94 11.38 32.27
C PHE A 301 -8.68 10.33 33.32
N ILE A 302 -8.42 9.10 32.89
CA ILE A 302 -7.71 8.11 33.73
C ILE A 302 -6.29 7.95 33.19
N THR A 303 -5.34 7.81 34.09
CA THR A 303 -3.99 7.48 33.73
C THR A 303 -3.91 5.98 33.40
N THR A 304 -2.91 5.57 32.64
CA THR A 304 -2.64 4.15 32.39
C THR A 304 -2.48 3.38 33.69
N SER A 305 -1.86 3.97 34.71
CA SER A 305 -1.76 3.38 36.03
C SER A 305 -3.13 3.15 36.71
N GLN A 306 -4.04 4.09 36.58
CA GLN A 306 -5.41 3.93 37.08
C GLN A 306 -6.18 2.86 36.32
N PHE A 307 -5.97 2.78 35.02
CA PHE A 307 -6.52 1.73 34.19
C PHE A 307 -6.03 0.34 34.64
N PHE A 308 -4.72 0.16 34.80
CA PHE A 308 -4.16 -1.10 35.27
C PHE A 308 -4.58 -1.43 36.69
N ALA A 309 -4.72 -0.46 37.57
CA ALA A 309 -5.27 -0.69 38.90
C ALA A 309 -6.71 -1.20 38.85
N LYS A 310 -7.54 -0.66 37.94
CA LYS A 310 -8.93 -1.10 37.77
C LYS A 310 -9.07 -2.46 37.11
N THR A 311 -8.15 -2.83 36.23
CA THR A 311 -8.17 -4.11 35.49
C THR A 311 -7.30 -5.20 36.13
N GLY A 312 -6.67 -4.91 37.29
CA GLY A 312 -5.74 -5.82 37.93
C GLY A 312 -4.49 -6.09 37.08
N GLY A 313 -4.04 -5.10 36.32
CA GLY A 313 -2.90 -5.21 35.41
C GLY A 313 -3.22 -5.97 34.13
N LYS A 314 -4.50 -6.18 33.80
CA LYS A 314 -4.94 -6.86 32.60
C LYS A 314 -5.65 -5.86 31.69
N THR A 315 -5.29 -5.81 30.44
CA THR A 315 -6.07 -5.12 29.43
C THR A 315 -7.37 -5.87 29.19
N LEU A 316 -8.41 -5.23 28.69
CA LEU A 316 -9.65 -5.91 28.30
C LEU A 316 -9.42 -7.02 27.30
N LEU A 317 -8.39 -6.91 26.47
CA LEU A 317 -7.93 -7.94 25.58
C LEU A 317 -7.57 -9.25 26.31
N PHE A 318 -7.26 -9.21 27.60
CA PHE A 318 -6.90 -10.37 28.42
C PHE A 318 -8.04 -10.85 29.31
N TYR A 319 -9.16 -10.18 29.29
CA TYR A 319 -10.33 -10.55 30.02
C TYR A 319 -11.16 -11.57 29.26
N ALA A 320 -10.66 -12.80 29.16
CA ALA A 320 -11.41 -13.85 28.51
C ALA A 320 -12.05 -14.78 29.52
N PRO A 321 -13.35 -15.08 29.41
CA PRO A 321 -14.02 -16.11 30.22
C PRO A 321 -13.33 -17.47 30.16
N ALA A 322 -12.67 -17.74 29.02
CA ALA A 322 -11.95 -19.00 28.80
C ALA A 322 -10.77 -19.27 29.71
N ILE A 323 -10.25 -18.27 30.40
CA ILE A 323 -9.17 -18.44 31.38
C ILE A 323 -9.65 -18.42 32.82
N GLY A 324 -10.97 -18.62 33.05
CA GLY A 324 -11.54 -18.72 34.38
C GLY A 324 -11.61 -17.41 35.16
N VAL A 325 -11.44 -16.25 34.49
CA VAL A 325 -11.62 -14.94 35.12
C VAL A 325 -13.10 -14.59 35.04
N PRO A 326 -13.80 -14.40 36.18
CA PRO A 326 -15.18 -14.01 36.13
C PRO A 326 -15.36 -12.69 35.41
N VAL A 327 -16.06 -12.69 34.30
CA VAL A 327 -16.45 -11.48 33.55
C VAL A 327 -17.27 -10.52 34.46
N ALA A 328 -17.92 -11.06 35.47
CA ALA A 328 -18.80 -10.32 36.39
C ALA A 328 -18.12 -9.25 37.26
N ALA A 329 -16.84 -9.37 37.55
CA ALA A 329 -16.21 -8.45 38.53
C ALA A 329 -15.72 -7.13 37.89
N ASN A 330 -15.53 -7.09 36.57
CA ASN A 330 -15.04 -5.91 35.86
C ASN A 330 -15.65 -5.82 34.48
N ASP A 331 -16.96 -5.71 34.44
CA ASP A 331 -17.74 -5.79 33.21
C ASP A 331 -17.68 -4.48 32.42
N PHE A 332 -16.49 -4.15 31.95
CA PHE A 332 -16.30 -2.98 31.09
C PHE A 332 -16.98 -3.14 29.71
N THR A 333 -17.39 -4.32 29.34
CA THR A 333 -18.05 -4.62 28.07
C THR A 333 -19.58 -4.64 28.18
N LYS A 334 -20.15 -4.68 29.41
CA LYS A 334 -21.60 -4.65 29.60
C LYS A 334 -22.17 -3.26 29.55
N LEU A 335 -23.28 -3.15 28.83
CA LEU A 335 -24.08 -1.93 28.81
C LEU A 335 -25.13 -1.97 29.93
N ASP A 336 -25.46 -0.79 30.47
CA ASP A 336 -26.55 -0.63 31.41
C ASP A 336 -27.88 -0.96 30.69
N PRO A 337 -28.62 -2.00 31.10
CA PRO A 337 -29.87 -2.40 30.47
C PRO A 337 -30.90 -1.28 30.34
N ALA A 338 -30.87 -0.33 31.27
CA ALA A 338 -31.79 0.81 31.28
C ALA A 338 -31.51 1.83 30.17
N THR A 339 -30.30 1.78 29.59
CA THR A 339 -29.86 2.74 28.58
C THR A 339 -29.84 2.13 27.17
N ILE A 340 -30.02 0.82 27.06
CA ILE A 340 -29.92 0.14 25.76
C ILE A 340 -31.07 0.56 24.85
N LYS A 341 -30.73 0.97 23.65
CA LYS A 341 -31.66 1.25 22.55
C LYS A 341 -31.02 0.89 21.22
N THR A 342 -31.85 0.60 20.23
CA THR A 342 -31.40 0.43 18.85
C THR A 342 -31.53 1.74 18.09
N VAL A 343 -30.49 2.16 17.41
CA VAL A 343 -30.47 3.36 16.59
C VAL A 343 -29.95 3.03 15.18
N LYS A 344 -30.39 3.79 14.17
CA LYS A 344 -29.83 3.70 12.83
C LYS A 344 -28.49 4.45 12.77
N LEU A 345 -27.44 3.74 12.38
CA LEU A 345 -26.10 4.33 12.23
C LEU A 345 -25.85 4.71 10.77
N SER A 346 -25.41 5.91 10.54
CA SER A 346 -25.00 6.34 9.20
C SER A 346 -23.62 5.77 8.86
N PRO A 347 -23.37 5.31 7.62
CA PRO A 347 -22.05 4.85 7.19
C PRO A 347 -20.98 5.94 7.26
N ARG A 348 -21.37 7.20 7.43
CA ARG A 348 -20.47 8.34 7.62
C ARG A 348 -20.04 8.52 9.09
N ASP A 349 -20.75 7.90 10.03
CA ASP A 349 -20.50 8.03 11.48
C ASP A 349 -19.64 6.85 11.92
N THR A 350 -18.33 7.03 11.92
CA THR A 350 -17.34 5.97 12.17
C THR A 350 -16.25 6.40 13.12
N MET A 351 -16.10 7.71 13.35
CA MET A 351 -15.09 8.26 14.25
C MET A 351 -15.70 8.52 15.62
N LEU A 352 -14.94 8.27 16.68
CA LEU A 352 -15.37 8.54 18.05
C LEU A 352 -15.32 10.04 18.32
N ASP A 353 -14.16 10.65 18.15
CA ASP A 353 -13.98 12.10 18.29
C ASP A 353 -12.91 12.58 17.29
N ALA A 354 -13.32 12.82 16.05
CA ALA A 354 -12.43 13.23 14.98
C ALA A 354 -11.70 14.57 15.25
N ALA A 355 -12.26 15.42 16.12
CA ALA A 355 -11.62 16.70 16.47
C ALA A 355 -10.40 16.53 17.37
N LEU A 356 -10.29 15.40 18.05
CA LEU A 356 -9.16 15.04 18.92
C LEU A 356 -8.15 14.15 18.25
N ASP A 357 -8.59 13.38 17.27
CA ASP A 357 -7.76 12.41 16.59
C ASP A 357 -6.68 13.10 15.75
N ILE A 358 -5.50 12.54 15.77
CA ILE A 358 -4.31 13.01 15.05
C ILE A 358 -3.76 11.88 14.21
N ASN A 359 -3.43 12.16 12.97
CA ASN A 359 -2.58 11.32 12.15
C ASN A 359 -1.78 12.23 11.20
N GLU A 360 -0.57 12.52 11.60
CA GLU A 360 0.35 13.40 10.89
C GLU A 360 1.60 12.61 10.51
N ALA A 361 2.07 12.80 9.29
CA ALA A 361 3.29 12.17 8.81
C ALA A 361 4.09 13.09 7.88
N HIS A 362 5.40 13.02 8.04
CA HIS A 362 6.39 13.64 7.15
C HIS A 362 7.30 12.57 6.60
N THR A 363 7.49 12.55 5.28
CA THR A 363 8.43 11.65 4.64
C THR A 363 9.32 12.38 3.66
N HIS A 364 10.56 11.96 3.58
CA HIS A 364 11.51 12.39 2.57
C HIS A 364 12.08 11.15 1.89
N THR A 365 12.05 11.14 0.56
CA THR A 365 12.56 10.04 -0.25
C THR A 365 13.53 10.58 -1.27
N GLY A 366 14.72 10.01 -1.34
CA GLY A 366 15.73 10.38 -2.31
C GLY A 366 16.28 9.17 -3.05
N TYR A 367 16.57 9.37 -4.31
CA TYR A 367 17.19 8.39 -5.18
C TYR A 367 18.26 9.07 -6.04
N GLY A 368 19.42 8.40 -6.18
CA GLY A 368 20.49 8.76 -7.11
C GLY A 368 20.94 7.52 -7.85
N GLY A 369 21.03 7.61 -9.17
CA GLY A 369 21.53 6.55 -10.04
C GLY A 369 22.59 7.08 -11.00
N LEU A 370 23.74 6.41 -11.05
CA LEU A 370 24.82 6.66 -11.98
C LEU A 370 25.10 5.39 -12.76
N THR A 371 24.94 5.44 -14.09
CA THR A 371 25.13 4.28 -14.97
C THR A 371 26.26 4.60 -15.96
N TYR A 372 27.27 3.75 -15.98
CA TYR A 372 28.31 3.77 -16.99
C TYR A 372 28.10 2.60 -17.97
N ARG A 373 28.00 2.90 -19.25
CA ARG A 373 27.88 1.93 -20.33
C ARG A 373 29.24 1.78 -21.03
N PHE A 374 29.71 0.55 -21.11
CA PHE A 374 30.94 0.21 -21.82
C PHE A 374 30.68 0.00 -23.30
N ASP A 375 31.73 0.04 -24.12
CA ASP A 375 31.63 -0.14 -25.58
C ASP A 375 31.08 -1.51 -26.01
N ASN A 376 31.14 -2.50 -25.14
CA ASN A 376 30.56 -3.84 -25.33
C ASN A 376 29.12 -3.96 -24.77
N ASP A 377 28.41 -2.84 -24.59
CA ASP A 377 27.06 -2.74 -24.04
C ASP A 377 26.90 -3.25 -22.59
N SER A 378 27.98 -3.68 -21.94
CA SER A 378 27.90 -3.97 -20.52
C SER A 378 27.71 -2.69 -19.70
N GLN A 379 27.14 -2.77 -18.50
CA GLN A 379 26.79 -1.61 -17.72
C GLN A 379 27.20 -1.79 -16.25
N LEU A 380 27.84 -0.77 -15.71
CA LEU A 380 28.08 -0.63 -14.29
C LEU A 380 27.15 0.45 -13.75
N LYS A 381 26.29 0.10 -12.77
CA LYS A 381 25.33 1.02 -12.19
C LYS A 381 25.54 1.11 -10.68
N PHE A 382 25.76 2.33 -10.20
CA PHE A 382 25.73 2.67 -8.78
C PHE A 382 24.43 3.39 -8.46
N GLU A 383 23.76 2.95 -7.39
CA GLU A 383 22.49 3.53 -6.93
C GLU A 383 22.58 3.84 -5.44
N SER A 384 22.00 4.95 -5.05
CA SER A 384 21.86 5.37 -3.65
C SER A 384 20.41 5.77 -3.38
N PHE A 385 19.89 5.33 -2.25
CA PHE A 385 18.52 5.57 -1.83
C PHE A 385 18.49 5.98 -0.36
N PHE A 386 17.58 6.90 -0.02
CA PHE A 386 17.19 7.13 1.36
C PHE A 386 15.68 7.37 1.46
N ASN A 387 15.10 7.00 2.61
CA ASN A 387 13.72 7.27 2.94
C ASN A 387 13.60 7.51 4.44
N THR A 388 12.82 8.53 4.83
CA THR A 388 12.56 8.87 6.23
C THR A 388 11.07 8.88 6.50
N LEU A 389 10.70 8.59 7.73
CA LEU A 389 9.35 8.73 8.27
C LEU A 389 9.45 9.37 9.65
N ASN A 390 8.73 10.47 9.83
CA ASN A 390 8.37 10.99 11.14
C ASN A 390 6.85 11.09 11.19
N SER A 391 6.22 10.37 12.11
CA SER A 391 4.77 10.38 12.24
C SER A 391 4.31 10.32 13.68
N ARG A 392 3.17 10.94 13.95
CA ARG A 392 2.46 10.85 15.22
C ARG A 392 1.00 10.55 14.96
N ASN A 393 0.47 9.68 15.78
CA ASN A 393 -0.91 9.27 15.70
C ASN A 393 -1.51 9.20 17.11
N TYR A 394 -2.71 9.72 17.26
CA TYR A 394 -3.58 9.50 18.40
C TYR A 394 -4.99 9.23 17.91
N GLN A 395 -5.66 8.33 18.59
CA GLN A 395 -7.04 7.98 18.28
C GLN A 395 -7.84 7.99 19.57
N SER A 396 -9.01 8.63 19.53
CA SER A 396 -9.92 8.74 20.67
C SER A 396 -10.38 7.39 21.24
N TYR A 397 -10.22 6.32 20.49
CA TYR A 397 -10.45 4.97 21.00
C TYR A 397 -9.25 4.35 21.73
N GLY A 398 -8.20 5.13 22.01
CA GLY A 398 -7.12 4.74 22.91
C GLY A 398 -5.92 4.09 22.27
N PHE A 399 -5.48 4.59 21.14
CA PHE A 399 -4.31 4.09 20.45
C PHE A 399 -3.39 5.24 20.03
N ALA A 400 -2.25 5.37 20.68
CA ALA A 400 -1.26 6.39 20.36
C ALA A 400 0.03 5.75 19.83
N THR A 401 0.62 6.36 18.80
CA THR A 401 1.93 5.94 18.26
C THR A 401 2.76 7.13 17.82
N VAL A 402 4.07 7.03 17.97
CA VAL A 402 5.05 7.89 17.30
C VAL A 402 6.06 7.00 16.62
N PHE A 403 6.34 7.28 15.36
CA PHE A 403 7.35 6.59 14.57
C PHE A 403 8.37 7.58 14.05
N ASP A 404 9.64 7.27 14.26
CA ASP A 404 10.78 7.97 13.67
C ASP A 404 11.69 6.92 13.04
N ALA A 405 11.79 6.93 11.73
CA ALA A 405 12.55 5.92 11.00
C ALA A 405 13.35 6.53 9.85
N THR A 406 14.50 5.93 9.59
CA THR A 406 15.36 6.26 8.46
C THR A 406 15.90 4.98 7.85
N VAL A 407 15.85 4.91 6.53
CA VAL A 407 16.44 3.85 5.72
C VAL A 407 17.38 4.45 4.70
N THR A 408 18.55 3.86 4.54
CA THR A 408 19.49 4.14 3.46
C THR A 408 19.90 2.84 2.78
N GLU A 409 20.10 2.87 1.47
CA GLU A 409 20.61 1.71 0.72
C GLU A 409 21.54 2.19 -0.40
N GLN A 410 22.68 1.52 -0.55
CA GLN A 410 23.56 1.65 -1.68
C GLN A 410 23.63 0.32 -2.42
N ARG A 411 23.60 0.38 -3.75
CA ARG A 411 23.64 -0.80 -4.61
C ARG A 411 24.60 -0.57 -5.76
N LEU A 412 25.47 -1.53 -5.98
CA LEU A 412 26.34 -1.59 -7.15
C LEU A 412 26.01 -2.83 -7.96
N THR A 413 25.73 -2.65 -9.23
CA THR A 413 25.40 -3.75 -10.15
C THR A 413 26.26 -3.68 -11.41
N TYR A 414 26.70 -4.83 -11.88
CA TYR A 414 27.33 -4.98 -13.18
C TYR A 414 26.48 -5.92 -14.05
N LYS A 415 26.00 -5.39 -15.16
CA LYS A 415 25.21 -6.12 -16.16
C LYS A 415 26.07 -6.38 -17.38
N PHE A 416 26.04 -7.62 -17.87
CA PHE A 416 26.72 -8.02 -19.10
C PHE A 416 25.94 -9.11 -19.83
N ASP A 417 26.12 -9.13 -21.14
CA ASP A 417 25.50 -10.08 -22.03
C ASP A 417 26.60 -10.96 -22.67
N VAL A 418 26.31 -12.26 -22.80
CA VAL A 418 27.20 -13.23 -23.45
C VAL A 418 26.40 -13.91 -24.55
N ASP A 419 26.90 -13.82 -25.80
CA ASP A 419 26.29 -14.47 -26.95
C ASP A 419 27.17 -15.67 -27.37
N LEU A 420 26.62 -16.89 -27.24
CA LEU A 420 27.24 -18.14 -27.58
C LEU A 420 26.51 -18.77 -28.79
N GLY A 421 26.15 -17.95 -29.76
CA GLY A 421 25.42 -18.33 -30.96
C GLY A 421 23.93 -18.52 -30.68
N GLN A 422 23.47 -19.76 -30.50
CA GLN A 422 22.05 -20.00 -30.20
C GLN A 422 21.70 -19.74 -28.74
N LEU A 423 22.68 -19.73 -27.84
CA LEU A 423 22.48 -19.45 -26.42
C LEU A 423 22.84 -17.99 -26.12
N LYS A 424 21.84 -17.23 -25.73
CA LYS A 424 22.00 -15.84 -25.25
C LYS A 424 21.87 -15.79 -23.75
N VAL A 425 22.85 -15.22 -23.08
CA VAL A 425 22.90 -15.14 -21.62
C VAL A 425 23.05 -13.69 -21.18
N GLN A 426 22.08 -13.20 -20.43
CA GLN A 426 22.16 -11.90 -19.76
C GLN A 426 22.37 -12.11 -18.27
N THR A 427 23.35 -11.45 -17.69
CA THR A 427 23.68 -11.62 -16.28
C THR A 427 23.85 -10.28 -15.59
N ILE A 428 23.31 -10.19 -14.38
CA ILE A 428 23.56 -9.12 -13.42
C ILE A 428 24.20 -9.74 -12.19
N VAL A 429 25.31 -9.16 -11.76
CA VAL A 429 25.93 -9.43 -10.48
C VAL A 429 26.05 -8.14 -9.69
N GLY A 430 25.99 -8.23 -8.38
CA GLY A 430 26.09 -7.00 -7.58
C GLY A 430 26.14 -7.23 -6.08
N GLY A 431 26.22 -6.11 -5.37
CA GLY A 431 26.13 -6.05 -3.94
C GLY A 431 25.31 -4.87 -3.47
N SER A 432 24.77 -4.96 -2.29
CA SER A 432 24.06 -3.86 -1.64
C SER A 432 24.38 -3.78 -0.17
N TYR A 433 24.34 -2.55 0.35
CA TYR A 433 24.36 -2.29 1.78
C TYR A 433 23.14 -1.45 2.14
N ARG A 434 22.29 -2.01 3.01
CA ARG A 434 21.10 -1.36 3.53
C ARG A 434 21.25 -1.14 5.03
N HIS A 435 20.93 0.05 5.49
CA HIS A 435 20.93 0.39 6.91
C HIS A 435 19.61 1.07 7.28
N SER A 436 18.96 0.60 8.34
CA SER A 436 17.76 1.24 8.88
C SER A 436 17.90 1.50 10.36
N ARG A 437 17.31 2.60 10.80
CA ARG A 437 17.11 2.96 12.21
C ARG A 437 15.67 3.33 12.40
N SER A 438 15.10 2.88 13.51
CA SER A 438 13.73 3.23 13.87
C SER A 438 13.59 3.39 15.38
N HIS A 439 12.67 4.26 15.75
CA HIS A 439 12.21 4.44 17.12
C HIS A 439 10.68 4.47 17.11
N ASP A 440 10.09 3.46 17.73
CA ASP A 440 8.65 3.29 17.83
C ASP A 440 8.21 3.50 19.27
N LEU A 441 7.38 4.50 19.49
CA LEU A 441 6.58 4.66 20.71
C LEU A 441 5.18 4.14 20.45
N GLY A 442 4.61 3.38 21.36
CA GLY A 442 3.28 2.84 21.19
C GLY A 442 2.55 2.63 22.51
N SER A 443 1.23 2.77 22.45
CA SER A 443 0.31 2.35 23.49
C SER A 443 -0.72 1.42 22.87
N LEU A 444 -0.81 0.21 23.42
CA LEU A 444 -1.83 -0.79 23.07
C LEU A 444 -2.78 -1.04 24.22
N ASN A 445 -2.50 -0.44 25.40
CA ASN A 445 -3.18 -0.81 26.63
C ASN A 445 -4.57 -0.17 26.75
N ASP A 446 -4.76 0.96 26.08
CA ASP A 446 -5.99 1.76 26.20
C ASP A 446 -7.01 1.38 25.12
N PHE A 447 -6.53 0.78 24.05
CA PHE A 447 -7.26 0.44 22.86
C PHE A 447 -8.60 -0.28 23.08
N ALA A 448 -8.58 -1.39 23.83
CA ALA A 448 -9.78 -2.20 24.00
C ALA A 448 -10.89 -1.51 24.82
N LEU A 449 -10.53 -0.52 25.61
CA LEU A 449 -11.51 0.21 26.42
C LEU A 449 -12.44 1.08 25.59
N SER A 450 -11.87 1.81 24.66
CA SER A 450 -12.63 2.73 23.83
C SER A 450 -13.30 2.00 22.68
N GLU A 451 -12.61 1.02 22.09
CA GLU A 451 -13.10 0.33 20.91
C GLU A 451 -14.43 -0.41 21.16
N ASP A 452 -14.52 -1.15 22.28
CA ASP A 452 -15.72 -1.94 22.57
C ASP A 452 -16.83 -1.15 23.26
N ARG A 453 -16.47 -0.12 23.97
CA ARG A 453 -17.39 0.49 24.91
C ARG A 453 -17.95 1.80 24.44
N ARG A 454 -17.21 2.49 23.57
CA ARG A 454 -17.67 3.78 23.06
C ARG A 454 -18.94 3.60 22.23
N ASP A 455 -19.90 4.42 22.56
CA ASP A 455 -21.13 4.56 21.78
C ASP A 455 -20.92 5.60 20.69
N ILE A 456 -20.56 5.15 19.49
CA ILE A 456 -20.30 6.06 18.37
C ILE A 456 -21.55 6.84 17.94
N SER A 457 -22.74 6.39 18.29
CA SER A 457 -23.99 7.12 18.03
C SER A 457 -24.20 8.31 18.96
N ALA A 458 -23.48 8.36 20.06
CA ALA A 458 -23.56 9.47 21.04
C ALA A 458 -22.64 10.65 20.68
N GLY A 459 -21.73 10.46 19.71
CA GLY A 459 -20.74 11.47 19.34
C GLY A 459 -19.59 11.57 20.34
N ALA A 460 -18.86 12.68 20.29
CA ALA A 460 -17.72 12.97 21.15
C ALA A 460 -18.13 13.12 22.61
N MET A 461 -17.29 12.64 23.51
CA MET A 461 -17.49 12.68 24.96
C MET A 461 -16.26 13.20 25.71
N ALA A 462 -16.42 13.74 26.89
CA ALA A 462 -15.32 14.29 27.69
C ALA A 462 -14.24 13.25 28.06
N ASP A 463 -14.60 11.97 28.12
CA ASP A 463 -13.69 10.88 28.45
C ASP A 463 -12.98 10.26 27.23
N ASP A 464 -13.20 10.77 26.02
CA ASP A 464 -12.47 10.36 24.82
C ASP A 464 -10.98 10.75 24.87
N ARG A 465 -10.61 11.69 25.72
CA ARG A 465 -9.22 12.16 25.90
C ARG A 465 -8.45 11.42 26.98
N PHE A 466 -8.94 10.32 27.46
CA PHE A 466 -8.15 9.62 28.43
C PHE A 466 -6.83 9.16 27.81
N ASN A 467 -5.71 9.44 28.49
CA ASN A 467 -4.38 9.07 28.04
C ASN A 467 -3.92 9.64 26.68
N ASP A 468 -4.29 10.86 26.35
CA ASP A 468 -3.72 11.57 25.23
C ASP A 468 -2.28 12.04 25.54
N PRO A 469 -1.24 11.46 24.92
CA PRO A 469 0.15 11.81 25.23
C PRO A 469 0.56 13.17 24.68
N PHE A 470 -0.23 13.76 23.79
CA PHE A 470 0.07 15.01 23.11
C PHE A 470 -0.58 16.22 23.79
N LEU A 471 -1.42 15.99 24.82
CA LEU A 471 -1.95 17.09 25.61
C LEU A 471 -0.84 17.77 26.41
N SER A 472 -0.93 19.11 26.48
CA SER A 472 -0.03 19.90 27.31
C SER A 472 -0.17 19.51 28.78
N GLY A 473 0.96 19.17 29.43
CA GLY A 473 0.99 18.73 30.82
C GLY A 473 0.58 17.27 31.04
N SER A 474 0.41 16.48 29.97
CA SER A 474 0.21 15.05 30.08
C SER A 474 1.39 14.39 30.78
N SER A 475 1.09 13.54 31.77
CA SER A 475 2.06 12.64 32.40
C SER A 475 2.06 11.25 31.77
N TYR A 476 1.65 11.15 30.52
CA TYR A 476 1.53 9.90 29.80
C TYR A 476 2.88 9.18 29.69
N ALA A 477 2.90 7.94 30.08
CA ALA A 477 4.04 7.05 29.91
C ALA A 477 3.74 6.02 28.80
N TRP A 478 4.63 5.90 27.82
CA TRP A 478 4.45 4.98 26.70
C TRP A 478 4.55 3.52 27.13
N ALA A 479 3.63 2.67 26.67
CA ALA A 479 3.65 1.25 26.94
C ALA A 479 4.84 0.54 26.31
N THR A 480 5.32 1.04 25.17
CA THR A 480 6.50 0.53 24.49
C THR A 480 7.36 1.69 23.98
N SER A 481 8.69 1.51 24.04
CA SER A 481 9.67 2.41 23.46
C SER A 481 10.77 1.57 22.82
N VAL A 482 10.59 1.22 21.54
CA VAL A 482 11.45 0.28 20.83
C VAL A 482 12.39 1.03 19.89
N TYR A 483 13.68 0.83 20.06
CA TYR A 483 14.71 1.26 19.12
C TYR A 483 15.22 0.06 18.35
N SER A 484 15.36 0.18 17.05
CA SER A 484 15.96 -0.86 16.21
C SER A 484 17.01 -0.29 15.28
N LYS A 485 18.09 -1.05 15.09
CA LYS A 485 19.06 -0.85 14.03
C LYS A 485 19.19 -2.15 13.26
N ILE A 486 19.12 -2.06 11.95
CA ILE A 486 19.26 -3.21 11.07
C ILE A 486 20.27 -2.82 9.99
N SER A 487 21.33 -3.59 9.87
CA SER A 487 22.28 -3.51 8.76
C SER A 487 22.19 -4.79 7.96
N ASP A 488 22.22 -4.69 6.64
CA ASP A 488 22.20 -5.80 5.70
C ASP A 488 23.25 -5.55 4.61
N LEU A 489 24.30 -6.36 4.60
CA LEU A 489 25.30 -6.41 3.55
C LEU A 489 25.05 -7.65 2.71
N ALA A 490 24.86 -7.48 1.40
CA ALA A 490 24.49 -8.59 0.56
C ALA A 490 25.26 -8.65 -0.76
N GLY A 491 25.41 -9.89 -1.26
CA GLY A 491 25.85 -10.20 -2.62
C GLY A 491 24.76 -10.98 -3.36
N PHE A 492 24.58 -10.67 -4.64
CA PHE A 492 23.54 -11.30 -5.46
C PHE A 492 23.92 -11.45 -6.94
N PHE A 493 23.20 -12.33 -7.60
CA PHE A 493 23.21 -12.45 -9.05
C PHE A 493 21.83 -12.79 -9.60
N VAL A 494 21.59 -12.42 -10.86
CA VAL A 494 20.47 -12.88 -11.68
C VAL A 494 20.98 -13.15 -13.09
N THR A 495 20.66 -14.32 -13.63
CA THR A 495 21.03 -14.74 -14.98
C THR A 495 19.78 -15.21 -15.71
N ASP A 496 19.61 -14.73 -16.94
CA ASP A 496 18.61 -15.20 -17.89
C ASP A 496 19.33 -15.84 -19.11
N ALA A 497 19.14 -17.12 -19.30
CA ALA A 497 19.73 -17.89 -20.37
C ALA A 497 18.63 -18.33 -21.35
N THR A 498 18.69 -17.87 -22.59
CA THR A 498 17.71 -18.15 -23.65
C THR A 498 18.33 -18.98 -24.76
N LEU A 499 17.74 -20.16 -25.04
CA LEU A 499 18.10 -21.06 -26.11
C LEU A 499 16.87 -21.35 -26.99
N GLY A 500 16.80 -20.73 -28.15
CA GLY A 500 15.63 -20.83 -29.01
C GLY A 500 14.34 -20.37 -28.27
N PRO A 501 13.32 -21.26 -28.18
CA PRO A 501 12.08 -20.90 -27.48
C PRO A 501 12.14 -21.03 -25.94
N VAL A 502 13.22 -21.61 -25.41
CA VAL A 502 13.37 -21.89 -23.98
C VAL A 502 14.17 -20.78 -23.31
N SER A 503 13.68 -20.26 -22.16
CA SER A 503 14.41 -19.31 -21.35
C SER A 503 14.41 -19.77 -19.89
N LEU A 504 15.59 -19.80 -19.28
CA LEU A 504 15.82 -20.11 -17.87
C LEU A 504 16.33 -18.86 -17.14
N THR A 505 15.54 -18.36 -16.19
CA THR A 505 15.96 -17.25 -15.32
C THR A 505 16.26 -17.80 -13.93
N ILE A 506 17.47 -17.62 -13.43
CA ILE A 506 17.87 -18.00 -12.07
C ILE A 506 18.48 -16.80 -11.36
N GLY A 507 18.27 -16.74 -10.05
CA GLY A 507 18.87 -15.71 -9.21
C GLY A 507 19.11 -16.23 -7.81
N GLY A 508 20.15 -15.69 -7.17
CA GLY A 508 20.51 -16.00 -5.80
C GLY A 508 21.04 -14.77 -5.08
N ARG A 509 20.84 -14.74 -3.76
CA ARG A 509 21.31 -13.67 -2.87
C ARG A 509 21.67 -14.24 -1.51
N VAL A 510 22.79 -13.81 -0.98
CA VAL A 510 23.20 -14.01 0.41
C VAL A 510 23.18 -12.68 1.12
N ASP A 511 22.47 -12.60 2.22
CA ASP A 511 22.37 -11.42 3.08
C ASP A 511 23.17 -11.65 4.36
N GLY A 512 23.79 -10.60 4.91
CA GLY A 512 24.42 -10.58 6.23
C GLY A 512 23.71 -9.56 7.11
N TYR A 513 22.67 -10.02 7.81
CA TYR A 513 21.95 -9.18 8.76
C TYR A 513 22.69 -9.02 10.07
N ASP A 514 22.71 -7.79 10.57
CA ASP A 514 23.17 -7.40 11.91
C ASP A 514 22.06 -6.55 12.54
N VAL A 515 21.45 -7.05 13.61
CA VAL A 515 20.20 -6.52 14.17
C VAL A 515 20.37 -6.23 15.65
N ASP A 516 20.13 -4.96 16.02
CA ASP A 516 19.96 -4.52 17.41
C ASP A 516 18.51 -4.08 17.62
N ALA A 517 17.86 -4.58 18.69
CA ALA A 517 16.53 -4.15 19.09
C ALA A 517 16.44 -3.98 20.60
N VAL A 518 16.08 -2.78 21.04
CA VAL A 518 16.02 -2.39 22.46
C VAL A 518 14.63 -1.83 22.77
N ASN A 519 13.94 -2.41 23.77
CA ASN A 519 12.79 -1.78 24.39
C ASN A 519 13.22 -1.14 25.71
N LYS A 520 13.20 0.20 25.76
CA LYS A 520 13.69 0.99 26.91
C LYS A 520 12.73 1.07 28.09
N GLY A 521 11.57 0.48 27.97
CA GLY A 521 10.65 0.39 29.08
C GLY A 521 9.19 0.26 28.64
N THR A 522 8.40 -0.23 29.56
CA THR A 522 6.95 -0.21 29.48
C THR A 522 6.43 0.46 30.73
N GLU A 523 5.30 1.16 30.65
CA GLU A 523 4.60 1.74 31.79
C GLU A 523 4.40 0.74 32.94
N VAL A 524 4.22 -0.52 32.61
CA VAL A 524 3.80 -1.56 33.56
C VAL A 524 4.97 -2.20 34.30
N LYS A 525 6.13 -2.24 33.70
CA LYS A 525 7.22 -3.07 34.26
C LYS A 525 8.61 -2.46 34.23
N GLY A 526 8.84 -1.37 33.51
CA GLY A 526 10.19 -0.75 33.42
C GLY A 526 11.26 -1.73 32.92
N ILE A 527 10.89 -2.79 32.19
CA ILE A 527 11.81 -3.81 31.72
C ILE A 527 12.56 -3.31 30.48
N ILE A 528 13.85 -3.08 30.65
CA ILE A 528 14.74 -2.88 29.51
C ILE A 528 15.05 -4.24 28.92
N VAL A 529 14.69 -4.42 27.65
CA VAL A 529 15.02 -5.60 26.87
C VAL A 529 15.95 -5.15 25.75
N ASP A 530 17.19 -5.64 25.78
CA ASP A 530 18.22 -5.39 24.78
C ASP A 530 18.59 -6.71 24.10
N ARG A 531 18.52 -6.76 22.78
CA ARG A 531 18.76 -7.97 21.98
C ARG A 531 19.55 -7.65 20.75
N HIS A 532 20.50 -8.53 20.46
CA HIS A 532 21.35 -8.50 19.28
C HIS A 532 21.34 -9.89 18.62
N ASP A 533 21.35 -9.93 17.29
CA ASP A 533 21.47 -11.18 16.52
C ASP A 533 22.08 -10.91 15.15
N LYS A 534 22.72 -11.95 14.60
CA LYS A 534 23.27 -11.97 13.24
C LYS A 534 22.76 -13.19 12.50
N GLN A 535 22.26 -12.96 11.29
CA GLN A 535 21.73 -14.02 10.41
C GLN A 535 22.32 -13.90 9.01
N THR A 536 22.59 -15.04 8.38
CA THR A 536 23.11 -15.09 7.01
C THR A 536 22.20 -15.97 6.15
N PRO A 537 20.98 -15.49 5.80
CA PRO A 537 20.06 -16.26 4.98
C PRO A 537 20.47 -16.27 3.51
N PHE A 538 20.09 -17.36 2.82
CA PHE A 538 20.16 -17.49 1.37
C PHE A 538 18.75 -17.46 0.76
N THR A 539 18.54 -16.60 -0.23
CA THR A 539 17.31 -16.50 -1.01
C THR A 539 17.59 -16.81 -2.47
N TYR A 540 16.62 -17.38 -3.17
CA TYR A 540 16.76 -17.72 -4.58
C TYR A 540 15.44 -17.80 -5.31
N ASN A 541 15.50 -17.63 -6.63
CA ASN A 541 14.42 -17.91 -7.54
C ASN A 541 14.93 -18.69 -8.77
N ALA A 542 14.04 -19.49 -9.34
CA ALA A 542 14.27 -20.17 -10.60
C ALA A 542 12.96 -20.15 -11.40
N SER A 543 13.06 -19.78 -12.67
CA SER A 543 11.92 -19.71 -13.58
C SER A 543 12.30 -20.30 -14.92
N LEU A 544 11.45 -21.17 -15.44
CA LEU A 544 11.58 -21.76 -16.78
C LEU A 544 10.40 -21.27 -17.64
N SER A 545 10.68 -20.81 -18.84
CA SER A 545 9.65 -20.44 -19.81
C SER A 545 9.87 -21.09 -21.16
N TYR A 546 8.76 -21.33 -21.86
CA TYR A 546 8.74 -21.80 -23.22
C TYR A 546 7.85 -20.88 -24.06
N LYS A 547 8.44 -20.27 -25.09
CA LYS A 547 7.77 -19.30 -25.96
C LYS A 547 7.31 -20.01 -27.25
N PHE A 548 6.00 -20.12 -27.39
CA PHE A 548 5.34 -20.43 -28.64
C PHE A 548 5.09 -19.16 -29.47
N SER A 549 4.73 -19.29 -30.72
CA SER A 549 4.37 -18.14 -31.57
C SER A 549 3.17 -17.35 -31.06
N TRP A 550 2.30 -17.95 -30.26
CA TRP A 550 1.05 -17.36 -29.78
C TRP A 550 1.03 -17.08 -28.28
N ALA A 551 1.89 -17.68 -27.47
CA ALA A 551 1.95 -17.47 -26.03
C ALA A 551 3.28 -17.93 -25.42
N THR A 552 3.60 -17.40 -24.25
CA THR A 552 4.70 -17.87 -23.40
C THR A 552 4.13 -18.55 -22.16
N PHE A 553 4.48 -19.82 -21.96
CA PHE A 553 4.21 -20.58 -20.72
C PHE A 553 5.40 -20.48 -19.81
N TYR A 554 5.14 -20.37 -18.50
CA TYR A 554 6.22 -20.32 -17.51
C TYR A 554 5.88 -21.04 -16.22
N GLY A 555 6.92 -21.45 -15.52
CA GLY A 555 6.87 -21.95 -14.15
C GLY A 555 7.93 -21.27 -13.31
N THR A 556 7.59 -20.84 -12.11
CA THR A 556 8.48 -20.12 -11.19
C THR A 556 8.44 -20.76 -9.81
N TYR A 557 9.62 -20.94 -9.23
CA TYR A 557 9.79 -21.25 -7.83
C TYR A 557 10.69 -20.21 -7.18
N ALA A 558 10.24 -19.64 -6.06
CA ALA A 558 11.03 -18.68 -5.29
C ALA A 558 10.99 -19.00 -3.80
N LYS A 559 12.13 -18.82 -3.14
CA LYS A 559 12.27 -18.85 -1.68
C LYS A 559 12.96 -17.58 -1.26
N ALA A 560 12.29 -16.81 -0.42
CA ALA A 560 12.79 -15.53 0.06
C ALA A 560 12.64 -15.41 1.59
N LYS A 561 13.25 -14.39 2.14
CA LYS A 561 13.08 -13.95 3.52
C LYS A 561 12.34 -12.62 3.54
N SER A 562 11.64 -12.35 4.63
CA SER A 562 10.98 -11.09 4.87
C SER A 562 11.21 -10.68 6.31
N LEU A 563 11.63 -9.43 6.51
CA LEU A 563 11.72 -8.83 7.83
C LEU A 563 10.31 -8.68 8.42
N GLN A 564 10.13 -9.11 9.67
CA GLN A 564 8.89 -8.96 10.42
C GLN A 564 8.96 -7.65 11.20
N LEU A 565 8.59 -6.56 10.52
CA LEU A 565 8.66 -5.20 11.05
C LEU A 565 7.32 -4.76 11.63
N THR A 566 7.37 -3.87 12.61
CA THR A 566 6.22 -3.08 13.10
C THR A 566 5.79 -2.05 12.06
N GLN A 567 4.72 -1.33 12.33
CA GLN A 567 4.26 -0.23 11.47
C GLN A 567 5.25 0.93 11.34
N GLY A 568 6.13 1.10 12.34
CA GLY A 568 7.20 2.11 12.34
C GLY A 568 8.54 1.59 11.78
N GLY A 569 8.60 0.33 11.37
CA GLY A 569 9.82 -0.27 10.82
C GLY A 569 10.77 -0.87 11.87
N SER A 570 10.36 -0.97 13.14
CA SER A 570 11.15 -1.60 14.21
C SER A 570 11.01 -3.11 14.21
N ILE A 571 12.00 -3.79 14.78
CA ILE A 571 11.93 -5.22 15.13
C ILE A 571 11.51 -5.35 16.59
N THR A 572 10.52 -6.19 16.83
CA THR A 572 10.12 -6.55 18.20
C THR A 572 11.23 -7.31 18.90
N PRO A 573 11.79 -6.82 20.03
CA PRO A 573 12.98 -7.44 20.65
C PRO A 573 12.82 -8.90 21.04
N THR A 574 11.60 -9.35 21.36
CA THR A 574 11.33 -10.75 21.71
C THR A 574 11.50 -11.74 20.54
N LEU A 575 11.52 -11.26 19.30
CA LEU A 575 11.75 -12.09 18.10
C LEU A 575 13.24 -12.30 17.81
N VAL A 576 14.11 -11.47 18.38
CA VAL A 576 15.54 -11.46 18.06
C VAL A 576 16.24 -12.74 18.50
N PRO A 577 16.06 -13.26 19.76
CA PRO A 577 16.78 -14.44 20.22
C PRO A 577 16.50 -15.72 19.44
N THR A 578 15.38 -15.79 18.76
CA THR A 578 14.96 -16.96 17.97
C THR A 578 15.19 -16.80 16.47
N GLY A 579 15.68 -15.63 16.02
CA GLY A 579 15.79 -15.29 14.61
C GLY A 579 14.44 -15.15 13.90
N ALA A 580 13.33 -15.10 14.64
CA ALA A 580 11.97 -15.08 14.11
C ALA A 580 11.61 -13.75 13.43
N TYR A 581 12.44 -12.72 13.59
CA TYR A 581 12.32 -11.46 12.84
C TYR A 581 12.59 -11.64 11.34
N LEU A 582 13.18 -12.76 10.90
CA LEU A 582 13.34 -13.14 9.50
C LEU A 582 12.36 -14.24 9.14
N GLY A 583 11.16 -13.86 8.77
CA GLY A 583 10.13 -14.77 8.29
C GLY A 583 10.50 -15.43 6.96
N GLY A 584 10.09 -16.68 6.79
CA GLY A 584 10.28 -17.41 5.53
C GLY A 584 9.12 -17.22 4.57
N SER A 585 9.40 -17.13 3.28
CA SER A 585 8.40 -17.14 2.23
C SER A 585 8.76 -18.08 1.08
N LYS A 586 7.75 -18.68 0.45
CA LYS A 586 7.89 -19.55 -0.72
C LYS A 586 6.78 -19.28 -1.70
N LEU A 587 7.12 -19.23 -2.99
CA LEU A 587 6.17 -19.14 -4.09
C LEU A 587 6.39 -20.30 -5.07
N LYS A 588 5.28 -20.88 -5.52
CA LYS A 588 5.19 -21.72 -6.72
C LYS A 588 4.13 -21.08 -7.61
N GLU A 589 4.49 -20.81 -8.85
CA GLU A 589 3.60 -20.17 -9.81
C GLU A 589 3.77 -20.83 -11.16
N VAL A 590 2.68 -21.07 -11.86
CA VAL A 590 2.66 -21.47 -13.26
C VAL A 590 1.71 -20.53 -14.00
N GLY A 591 2.08 -20.12 -15.21
CA GLY A 591 1.24 -19.19 -15.95
C GLY A 591 1.47 -19.22 -17.45
N VAL A 592 0.58 -18.52 -18.13
CA VAL A 592 0.62 -18.28 -19.56
C VAL A 592 0.35 -16.82 -19.85
N LYS A 593 1.11 -16.25 -20.79
CA LYS A 593 0.92 -14.89 -21.29
C LYS A 593 0.90 -14.88 -22.80
N SER A 594 0.09 -14.01 -23.35
CA SER A 594 -0.05 -13.86 -24.80
C SER A 594 -0.19 -12.38 -25.16
N SER A 595 0.50 -11.98 -26.20
CA SER A 595 0.33 -10.66 -26.82
C SER A 595 0.03 -10.86 -28.30
N GLN A 596 -1.17 -10.47 -28.72
CA GLN A 596 -1.72 -10.74 -30.03
C GLN A 596 -2.19 -9.46 -30.72
N LEU A 597 -2.57 -9.58 -32.00
CA LEU A 597 -3.10 -8.48 -32.81
C LEU A 597 -2.15 -7.26 -32.89
N GLY A 598 -0.83 -7.53 -33.00
CA GLY A 598 0.17 -6.45 -33.00
C GLY A 598 0.25 -5.70 -31.67
N GLY A 599 0.16 -6.41 -30.56
CA GLY A 599 0.22 -5.83 -29.20
C GLY A 599 -1.09 -5.23 -28.71
N ARG A 600 -2.17 -5.24 -29.51
CA ARG A 600 -3.47 -4.70 -29.10
C ARG A 600 -4.25 -5.58 -28.13
N LEU A 601 -3.93 -6.85 -28.04
CA LEU A 601 -4.53 -7.79 -27.09
C LEU A 601 -3.44 -8.39 -26.23
N PHE A 602 -3.51 -8.16 -24.93
CA PHE A 602 -2.70 -8.80 -23.92
C PHE A 602 -3.58 -9.65 -23.01
N VAL A 603 -3.18 -10.89 -22.77
CA VAL A 603 -3.84 -11.81 -21.84
C VAL A 603 -2.77 -12.46 -20.98
N ALA A 604 -3.00 -12.49 -19.67
CA ALA A 604 -2.20 -13.23 -18.72
C ALA A 604 -3.10 -14.07 -17.82
N PHE A 605 -2.66 -15.28 -17.49
CA PHE A 605 -3.35 -16.17 -16.59
C PHE A 605 -2.33 -16.97 -15.80
N ASP A 606 -2.47 -17.02 -14.47
CA ASP A 606 -1.58 -17.77 -13.60
C ASP A 606 -2.30 -18.46 -12.44
N GLY A 607 -1.69 -19.52 -11.96
CA GLY A 607 -2.06 -20.22 -10.75
C GLY A 607 -0.88 -20.31 -9.80
N TYR A 608 -1.12 -20.14 -8.52
CA TYR A 608 -0.06 -20.05 -7.53
C TYR A 608 -0.37 -20.72 -6.19
N GLU A 609 0.69 -21.11 -5.51
CA GLU A 609 0.73 -21.39 -4.08
C GLU A 609 1.83 -20.57 -3.43
N GLN A 610 1.48 -19.78 -2.43
CA GLN A 610 2.46 -19.06 -1.62
C GLN A 610 2.29 -19.38 -0.13
N ASN A 611 3.42 -19.54 0.56
CA ASN A 611 3.48 -19.68 2.01
C ASN A 611 4.29 -18.51 2.56
N ARG A 612 3.84 -17.93 3.66
CA ARG A 612 4.54 -16.85 4.37
C ARG A 612 4.46 -17.01 5.87
N SER A 613 5.50 -16.55 6.52
CA SER A 613 5.44 -16.21 7.94
C SER A 613 4.88 -14.79 8.08
N TYR A 614 4.13 -14.54 9.12
CA TYR A 614 3.71 -13.19 9.48
C TYR A 614 3.78 -13.00 10.99
N LEU A 615 4.07 -11.76 11.40
CA LEU A 615 4.10 -11.38 12.80
C LEU A 615 2.66 -11.29 13.32
N SER A 616 2.39 -12.01 14.39
CA SER A 616 1.18 -11.84 15.19
C SER A 616 1.63 -11.41 16.58
N THR A 617 1.08 -10.31 17.08
CA THR A 617 1.26 -9.90 18.47
C THR A 617 0.01 -10.29 19.23
N PRO A 618 -0.03 -11.50 19.81
CA PRO A 618 -1.18 -11.88 20.61
C PRO A 618 -1.27 -11.01 21.84
N ALA A 619 -2.46 -10.97 22.40
CA ALA A 619 -2.77 -10.22 23.61
C ALA A 619 -1.88 -10.51 24.84
N THR A 620 -1.10 -11.59 24.83
CA THR A 620 -0.05 -11.85 25.84
C THR A 620 1.13 -10.87 25.79
N GLY A 621 1.18 -10.00 24.78
CA GLY A 621 2.33 -9.12 24.54
C GLY A 621 3.57 -9.83 24.00
N VAL A 622 3.53 -11.17 23.86
CA VAL A 622 4.62 -11.93 23.28
C VAL A 622 4.35 -12.10 21.79
N ALA A 623 5.12 -11.42 20.96
CA ALA A 623 5.03 -11.57 19.53
C ALA A 623 5.33 -13.01 19.09
N THR A 624 4.47 -13.54 18.24
CA THR A 624 4.62 -14.90 17.67
C THR A 624 4.63 -14.81 16.15
N VAL A 625 5.31 -15.77 15.52
CA VAL A 625 5.28 -15.89 14.06
C VAL A 625 4.35 -17.02 13.68
N SER A 626 3.30 -16.68 12.97
CA SER A 626 2.35 -17.62 12.37
C SER A 626 2.67 -17.85 10.90
N ALA A 627 2.11 -18.92 10.34
CA ALA A 627 2.28 -19.24 8.92
C ALA A 627 0.95 -19.19 8.19
N LEU A 628 0.95 -18.52 7.04
CA LEU A 628 -0.19 -18.47 6.12
C LEU A 628 0.16 -19.17 4.81
N ARG A 629 -0.83 -19.84 4.24
CA ARG A 629 -0.78 -20.41 2.89
C ARG A 629 -1.90 -19.85 2.05
N THR A 630 -1.56 -19.21 0.95
CA THR A 630 -2.54 -18.76 -0.05
C THR A 630 -2.40 -19.57 -1.32
N ARG A 631 -3.51 -20.03 -1.87
CA ARG A 631 -3.63 -20.64 -3.20
C ARG A 631 -4.63 -19.86 -4.00
N GLY A 632 -4.33 -19.64 -5.27
CA GLY A 632 -5.21 -18.86 -6.12
C GLY A 632 -4.94 -19.03 -7.60
N ILE A 633 -5.84 -18.42 -8.35
CA ILE A 633 -5.77 -18.29 -9.80
C ILE A 633 -6.08 -16.83 -10.12
N GLU A 634 -5.33 -16.25 -11.02
CA GLU A 634 -5.48 -14.85 -11.46
C GLU A 634 -5.52 -14.76 -12.97
N GLY A 635 -6.25 -13.78 -13.48
CA GLY A 635 -6.31 -13.49 -14.90
C GLY A 635 -6.43 -12.00 -15.16
N GLU A 636 -5.77 -11.54 -16.22
CA GLU A 636 -5.79 -10.17 -16.71
C GLU A 636 -5.97 -10.16 -18.20
N LEU A 637 -6.85 -9.29 -18.70
CA LEU A 637 -7.06 -9.02 -20.12
C LEU A 637 -7.01 -7.52 -20.35
N ARG A 638 -6.25 -7.10 -21.36
CA ARG A 638 -6.24 -5.75 -21.90
C ARG A 638 -6.35 -5.82 -23.41
N TRP A 639 -7.38 -5.16 -23.94
CA TRP A 639 -7.72 -5.28 -25.35
C TRP A 639 -8.11 -3.93 -25.96
N LEU A 640 -7.34 -3.49 -26.93
CA LEU A 640 -7.73 -2.44 -27.86
C LEU A 640 -8.56 -3.07 -28.99
N VAL A 641 -9.86 -3.14 -28.81
CA VAL A 641 -10.80 -3.72 -29.78
C VAL A 641 -10.74 -2.94 -31.08
N THR A 642 -10.74 -1.61 -30.97
CA THR A 642 -10.51 -0.67 -32.06
C THR A 642 -9.52 0.42 -31.61
N ARG A 643 -9.18 1.36 -32.49
CA ARG A 643 -8.35 2.53 -32.13
C ARG A 643 -9.04 3.46 -31.12
N SER A 644 -10.38 3.40 -31.06
CA SER A 644 -11.20 4.25 -30.18
C SER A 644 -11.86 3.49 -29.03
N PHE A 645 -11.76 2.15 -28.96
CA PHE A 645 -12.46 1.39 -27.94
C PHE A 645 -11.53 0.33 -27.32
N GLY A 646 -11.39 0.41 -26.02
CA GLY A 646 -10.58 -0.51 -25.22
C GLY A 646 -11.37 -1.15 -24.08
N VAL A 647 -10.95 -2.34 -23.69
CA VAL A 647 -11.51 -3.13 -22.58
C VAL A 647 -10.38 -3.61 -21.69
N THR A 648 -10.55 -3.48 -20.38
CA THR A 648 -9.69 -4.12 -19.38
C THR A 648 -10.55 -5.00 -18.47
N ALA A 649 -10.07 -6.19 -18.17
CA ALA A 649 -10.72 -7.08 -17.21
C ALA A 649 -9.68 -7.76 -16.32
N THR A 650 -10.03 -7.92 -15.07
CA THR A 650 -9.24 -8.69 -14.11
C THR A 650 -10.13 -9.67 -13.36
N GLY A 651 -9.56 -10.80 -12.94
CA GLY A 651 -10.26 -11.76 -12.13
C GLY A 651 -9.31 -12.53 -11.23
N ALA A 652 -9.73 -12.81 -10.01
CA ALA A 652 -8.96 -13.60 -9.08
C ALA A 652 -9.86 -14.52 -8.25
N TYR A 653 -9.36 -15.73 -8.03
CA TYR A 653 -9.86 -16.66 -7.03
C TYR A 653 -8.72 -16.94 -6.06
N GLN A 654 -8.97 -16.79 -4.76
CA GLN A 654 -7.96 -17.07 -3.74
C GLN A 654 -8.55 -17.65 -2.48
N LYS A 655 -7.74 -18.46 -1.79
CA LYS A 655 -8.01 -18.95 -0.44
C LYS A 655 -6.76 -18.85 0.39
N THR A 656 -6.84 -18.14 1.51
CA THR A 656 -5.75 -18.04 2.49
C THR A 656 -6.10 -18.89 3.70
N LYS A 657 -5.22 -19.83 4.06
CA LYS A 657 -5.34 -20.66 5.24
C LYS A 657 -4.26 -20.27 6.24
N GLN A 658 -4.65 -19.95 7.47
CA GLN A 658 -3.72 -19.92 8.58
C GLN A 658 -3.39 -21.34 8.96
N LEU A 659 -2.09 -21.66 9.00
CA LEU A 659 -1.61 -22.98 9.39
C LEU A 659 -1.55 -23.06 10.90
N ALA A 660 -1.70 -24.27 11.43
CA ALA A 660 -1.57 -24.51 12.88
C ALA A 660 -0.20 -24.08 13.37
N THR A 661 -0.16 -23.35 14.48
CA THR A 661 1.07 -22.97 15.17
C THR A 661 1.15 -23.75 16.47
N PRO A 662 2.12 -24.67 16.62
CA PRO A 662 2.32 -25.41 17.86
C PRO A 662 2.62 -24.45 19.01
N GLY A 663 1.96 -24.66 20.16
CA GLY A 663 2.26 -23.93 21.41
C GLY A 663 1.71 -22.51 21.47
N ALA A 664 0.95 -22.05 20.48
CA ALA A 664 0.32 -20.76 20.54
C ALA A 664 -0.84 -20.77 21.55
N GLY A 665 -0.84 -19.81 22.45
CA GLY A 665 -1.86 -19.66 23.47
C GLY A 665 -3.24 -19.41 22.89
N THR A 666 -4.24 -19.84 23.60
CA THR A 666 -5.64 -19.71 23.20
C THR A 666 -6.21 -18.42 23.73
N PHE A 667 -6.72 -17.59 22.85
CA PHE A 667 -7.48 -16.43 23.27
C PHE A 667 -8.85 -16.49 22.75
N ILE A 668 -9.77 -16.19 23.58
CA ILE A 668 -11.08 -15.97 23.14
C ILE A 668 -11.70 -14.92 23.95
N THR A 669 -12.19 -14.05 23.27
CA THR A 669 -13.13 -13.20 23.81
C THR A 669 -14.38 -13.44 23.07
N MET A 670 -15.32 -13.94 23.71
CA MET A 670 -16.59 -14.23 23.14
C MET A 670 -17.60 -13.40 23.87
N PRO A 671 -18.05 -12.34 23.31
CA PRO A 671 -19.38 -11.97 23.69
C PRO A 671 -20.33 -13.07 23.20
N SER A 672 -21.25 -13.37 24.03
CA SER A 672 -22.40 -14.22 23.68
C SER A 672 -23.07 -13.82 22.35
N CYS A 673 -22.79 -12.64 21.86
CA CYS A 673 -23.23 -12.09 20.59
C CYS A 673 -22.79 -12.87 19.35
N LEU A 674 -21.63 -13.48 19.38
CA LEU A 674 -21.11 -14.18 18.20
C LEU A 674 -21.79 -15.53 17.97
N THR A 675 -22.44 -16.06 18.99
CA THR A 675 -23.17 -17.33 18.94
C THR A 675 -24.68 -17.17 18.82
N ASN A 676 -25.19 -15.96 18.63
CA ASN A 676 -26.62 -15.63 18.69
C ASN A 676 -27.30 -15.92 20.04
N ILE A 677 -26.52 -16.16 21.07
CA ILE A 677 -27.04 -16.46 22.41
C ILE A 677 -26.86 -15.20 23.26
N GLY A 678 -27.93 -14.46 23.47
CA GLY A 678 -27.99 -13.39 24.44
C GLY A 678 -27.30 -12.08 24.03
N CYS A 679 -27.09 -11.84 22.75
CA CYS A 679 -26.57 -10.56 22.23
C CYS A 679 -27.36 -9.35 22.67
N THR A 680 -28.61 -9.53 23.02
CA THR A 680 -29.51 -8.45 23.44
C THR A 680 -29.31 -8.01 24.87
N ALA A 681 -28.56 -8.74 25.66
CA ALA A 681 -28.53 -8.53 27.09
C ALA A 681 -27.34 -7.70 27.58
N GLY A 682 -26.76 -6.86 26.76
CA GLY A 682 -25.77 -5.92 27.26
C GLY A 682 -24.49 -5.82 26.47
N TYR A 683 -24.41 -6.45 25.31
CA TYR A 683 -23.26 -6.34 24.42
C TYR A 683 -23.65 -5.69 23.12
N GLY A 684 -22.88 -4.72 22.71
CA GLY A 684 -23.00 -4.07 21.44
C GLY A 684 -21.98 -4.56 20.40
N GLY A 685 -21.58 -5.83 20.42
CA GLY A 685 -20.52 -6.33 19.57
C GLY A 685 -19.17 -6.33 20.28
N TYR A 686 -18.15 -6.75 19.58
CA TYR A 686 -16.90 -7.06 20.23
C TYR A 686 -15.68 -6.82 19.34
N SER A 687 -14.67 -6.25 19.91
CA SER A 687 -13.38 -6.08 19.28
C SER A 687 -12.42 -7.12 19.77
N PHE A 688 -12.03 -8.08 18.90
CA PHE A 688 -10.92 -8.86 19.29
C PHE A 688 -10.21 -9.70 18.26
N SER A 689 -8.95 -9.82 18.45
CA SER A 689 -8.08 -10.59 17.63
C SER A 689 -7.73 -11.90 18.27
N ASN A 690 -8.05 -13.06 17.68
CA ASN A 690 -7.12 -14.14 17.84
C ASN A 690 -7.11 -15.23 16.82
N THR A 691 -5.90 -15.60 16.53
CA THR A 691 -5.51 -16.59 15.55
C THR A 691 -5.55 -18.03 16.07
N ASN A 692 -5.77 -18.22 17.37
CA ASN A 692 -5.73 -19.55 18.00
C ASN A 692 -6.99 -19.84 18.80
N TYR A 693 -8.09 -19.77 18.12
CA TYR A 693 -9.37 -20.17 18.70
C TYR A 693 -9.37 -21.64 19.13
N VAL A 694 -9.93 -21.93 20.31
CA VAL A 694 -10.09 -23.33 20.77
C VAL A 694 -10.84 -24.13 19.71
N GLY A 695 -10.26 -25.19 19.22
CA GLY A 695 -10.83 -26.02 18.16
C GLY A 695 -10.28 -25.75 16.76
N LEU A 696 -9.47 -24.70 16.54
CA LEU A 696 -8.84 -24.40 15.26
C LEU A 696 -7.40 -24.90 15.16
N THR A 697 -7.04 -25.90 15.94
CA THR A 697 -5.71 -26.50 16.02
C THR A 697 -5.17 -27.04 14.70
N ASN A 698 -6.05 -27.33 13.74
CA ASN A 698 -5.67 -27.76 12.37
C ASN A 698 -5.53 -26.62 11.38
N GLY A 699 -5.55 -25.38 11.86
CA GLY A 699 -5.59 -24.17 11.06
C GLY A 699 -6.99 -23.94 10.44
N TYR A 700 -7.22 -22.70 9.96
CA TYR A 700 -8.49 -22.27 9.42
C TYR A 700 -8.34 -21.36 8.21
N TYR A 701 -9.39 -21.23 7.39
CA TYR A 701 -9.40 -20.27 6.29
C TYR A 701 -9.75 -18.88 6.79
N LEU A 702 -8.92 -17.89 6.39
CA LEU A 702 -9.20 -16.48 6.64
C LEU A 702 -10.40 -16.03 5.79
N HIS A 703 -11.23 -15.19 6.38
CA HIS A 703 -12.42 -14.63 5.75
C HIS A 703 -12.32 -13.13 5.48
N SER A 704 -11.27 -12.48 5.97
CA SER A 704 -11.02 -11.03 5.80
C SER A 704 -10.73 -10.63 4.35
N SER A 705 -10.28 -11.54 3.52
CA SER A 705 -10.08 -11.30 2.08
C SER A 705 -11.14 -11.99 1.24
N PRO A 706 -11.62 -11.37 0.15
CA PRO A 706 -12.62 -11.99 -0.72
C PRO A 706 -12.05 -13.22 -1.41
N LYS A 707 -12.91 -14.23 -1.54
CA LYS A 707 -12.57 -15.46 -2.26
C LYS A 707 -12.56 -15.25 -3.78
N TYR A 708 -13.44 -14.39 -4.26
CA TYR A 708 -13.51 -13.96 -5.65
C TYR A 708 -13.47 -12.46 -5.72
N SER A 709 -12.63 -11.92 -6.58
CA SER A 709 -12.58 -10.49 -6.91
C SER A 709 -12.32 -10.31 -8.39
N GLY A 710 -12.69 -9.15 -8.92
CA GLY A 710 -12.42 -8.82 -10.31
C GLY A 710 -12.97 -7.47 -10.71
N SER A 711 -12.63 -7.08 -11.93
CA SER A 711 -13.07 -5.83 -12.53
C SER A 711 -13.33 -6.01 -14.02
N LEU A 712 -14.19 -5.17 -14.54
CA LEU A 712 -14.40 -5.03 -15.98
C LEU A 712 -14.61 -3.55 -16.29
N PHE A 713 -13.78 -2.98 -17.13
CA PHE A 713 -13.88 -1.60 -17.60
C PHE A 713 -13.85 -1.53 -19.11
N ALA A 714 -14.66 -0.65 -19.68
CA ALA A 714 -14.65 -0.29 -21.07
C ALA A 714 -14.38 1.22 -21.20
N THR A 715 -13.62 1.60 -22.19
CA THR A 715 -13.29 2.98 -22.46
C THR A 715 -13.44 3.28 -23.95
N TYR A 716 -14.07 4.40 -24.24
CA TYR A 716 -14.18 4.96 -25.58
C TYR A 716 -13.47 6.31 -25.65
N ASP A 717 -12.76 6.52 -26.72
CA ASP A 717 -12.02 7.75 -26.99
C ASP A 717 -12.28 8.24 -28.41
N SER A 718 -12.75 9.47 -28.55
CA SER A 718 -13.01 10.14 -29.82
C SER A 718 -11.77 10.93 -30.26
N SER A 719 -10.66 10.22 -30.53
CA SER A 719 -9.40 10.81 -31.01
C SER A 719 -8.89 11.98 -30.15
N GLY A 720 -9.06 11.86 -28.82
CA GLY A 720 -8.57 12.82 -27.84
C GLY A 720 -9.46 14.04 -27.59
N HIS A 721 -10.60 14.19 -28.28
CA HIS A 721 -11.49 15.32 -28.08
C HIS A 721 -12.46 15.10 -26.90
N TRP A 722 -13.00 13.91 -26.79
CA TRP A 722 -13.85 13.49 -25.68
C TRP A 722 -13.80 11.99 -25.53
N GLY A 723 -14.18 11.51 -24.39
CA GLY A 723 -14.21 10.07 -24.13
C GLY A 723 -15.10 9.71 -22.97
N LEU A 724 -15.42 8.42 -22.91
CA LEU A 724 -16.25 7.81 -21.87
C LEU A 724 -15.52 6.62 -21.29
N THR A 725 -15.68 6.41 -20.00
CA THR A 725 -15.20 5.24 -19.29
C THR A 725 -16.32 4.73 -18.40
N GLY A 726 -16.49 3.42 -18.37
CA GLY A 726 -17.45 2.81 -17.46
C GLY A 726 -17.01 1.41 -17.09
N GLY A 727 -17.33 1.00 -15.87
CA GLY A 727 -16.95 -0.32 -15.41
C GLY A 727 -17.44 -0.65 -14.02
N ALA A 728 -17.04 -1.81 -13.55
CA ALA A 728 -17.39 -2.33 -12.24
C ALA A 728 -16.19 -3.05 -11.61
N THR A 729 -16.10 -2.93 -10.30
CA THR A 729 -15.29 -3.80 -9.46
C THR A 729 -16.20 -4.68 -8.61
N TYR A 730 -15.81 -5.93 -8.41
CA TYR A 730 -16.56 -6.92 -7.64
C TYR A 730 -15.67 -7.54 -6.56
N ALA A 731 -16.23 -7.72 -5.37
CA ALA A 731 -15.66 -8.54 -4.32
C ALA A 731 -16.74 -9.46 -3.73
N SER A 732 -16.42 -10.74 -3.57
CA SER A 732 -17.30 -11.68 -2.88
C SER A 732 -17.38 -11.36 -1.38
N SER A 733 -18.36 -11.97 -0.70
CA SER A 733 -18.51 -11.81 0.75
C SER A 733 -17.20 -12.11 1.50
N THR A 734 -16.94 -11.31 2.51
CA THR A 734 -15.83 -11.49 3.46
C THR A 734 -16.38 -11.70 4.87
N GLY A 735 -15.51 -11.97 5.83
CA GLY A 735 -15.84 -12.02 7.24
C GLY A 735 -15.00 -11.02 8.02
N GLY A 736 -15.57 -10.38 9.00
CA GLY A 736 -14.88 -9.34 9.76
C GLY A 736 -14.22 -9.83 11.04
N PHE A 737 -14.54 -11.03 11.53
CA PHE A 737 -14.12 -11.42 12.87
C PHE A 737 -14.46 -12.89 13.08
N LEU A 738 -13.65 -13.65 13.74
CA LEU A 738 -13.77 -15.10 13.91
C LEU A 738 -14.41 -15.84 12.71
N PRO A 739 -13.91 -16.93 12.23
CA PRO A 739 -14.43 -17.60 11.04
C PRO A 739 -15.93 -17.83 11.14
N GLY A 740 -16.71 -17.17 10.29
CA GLY A 740 -18.16 -17.34 10.21
C GLY A 740 -19.01 -16.56 11.21
N ALA A 741 -18.43 -15.75 12.09
CA ALA A 741 -19.21 -15.01 13.09
C ALA A 741 -19.96 -13.81 12.50
N ILE A 742 -19.27 -12.98 11.70
CA ILE A 742 -19.88 -11.85 10.99
C ILE A 742 -19.60 -12.01 9.50
N LYS A 743 -20.64 -11.92 8.71
CA LYS A 743 -20.56 -11.97 7.25
C LYS A 743 -20.76 -10.59 6.67
N LEU A 744 -19.74 -10.08 6.01
CA LEU A 744 -19.80 -8.86 5.21
C LEU A 744 -20.29 -9.22 3.80
N PRO A 745 -21.38 -8.61 3.29
CA PRO A 745 -21.98 -8.99 2.03
C PRO A 745 -21.05 -8.74 0.84
N ALA A 746 -21.23 -9.52 -0.22
CA ALA A 746 -20.60 -9.25 -1.51
C ALA A 746 -21.08 -7.92 -2.08
N TYR A 747 -20.22 -7.26 -2.85
CA TYR A 747 -20.57 -6.01 -3.49
C TYR A 747 -20.01 -5.88 -4.91
N ALA A 748 -20.71 -5.07 -5.71
CA ALA A 748 -20.22 -4.55 -6.97
C ALA A 748 -20.32 -3.03 -6.94
N LEU A 749 -19.24 -2.35 -7.27
CA LEU A 749 -19.17 -0.89 -7.33
C LEU A 749 -19.07 -0.46 -8.79
N LEU A 750 -20.07 0.28 -9.25
CA LEU A 750 -20.09 0.84 -10.59
C LEU A 750 -19.39 2.19 -10.61
N LYS A 751 -18.55 2.40 -11.63
CA LYS A 751 -17.82 3.64 -11.87
C LYS A 751 -18.07 4.09 -13.30
N VAL A 752 -18.30 5.40 -13.48
CA VAL A 752 -18.43 6.02 -14.81
C VAL A 752 -17.63 7.32 -14.83
N GLY A 753 -17.06 7.62 -15.99
CA GLY A 753 -16.32 8.85 -16.23
C GLY A 753 -16.52 9.33 -17.65
N ALA A 754 -16.39 10.62 -17.84
CA ALA A 754 -16.38 11.28 -19.14
C ALA A 754 -15.32 12.39 -19.13
N TYR A 755 -14.75 12.68 -20.29
CA TYR A 755 -13.91 13.85 -20.46
C TYR A 755 -14.21 14.57 -21.78
N ALA A 756 -13.91 15.86 -21.78
CA ALA A 756 -13.91 16.68 -22.98
C ALA A 756 -12.68 17.61 -22.99
N VAL A 757 -12.14 17.87 -24.19
CA VAL A 757 -10.99 18.75 -24.41
C VAL A 757 -11.43 19.95 -25.24
N VAL A 758 -11.19 21.16 -24.72
CA VAL A 758 -11.48 22.42 -25.36
C VAL A 758 -10.22 23.28 -25.36
N GLY A 759 -9.58 23.39 -26.51
CA GLY A 759 -8.26 24.04 -26.59
C GLY A 759 -7.22 23.32 -25.70
N PRO A 760 -6.50 24.04 -24.82
CA PRO A 760 -5.52 23.46 -23.91
C PRO A 760 -6.15 22.89 -22.63
N VAL A 761 -7.46 23.01 -22.45
CA VAL A 761 -8.17 22.60 -21.24
C VAL A 761 -8.86 21.26 -21.46
N ARG A 762 -8.59 20.29 -20.58
CA ARG A 762 -9.34 19.06 -20.45
C ARG A 762 -10.18 19.12 -19.17
N VAL A 763 -11.44 18.75 -19.27
CA VAL A 763 -12.35 18.60 -18.14
C VAL A 763 -12.76 17.13 -18.02
N ASP A 764 -12.49 16.53 -16.88
CA ASP A 764 -12.89 15.17 -16.54
C ASP A 764 -13.99 15.21 -15.48
N VAL A 765 -15.04 14.41 -15.67
CA VAL A 765 -16.12 14.20 -14.69
C VAL A 765 -16.18 12.71 -14.36
N ASN A 766 -16.10 12.36 -13.08
CA ASN A 766 -16.13 10.97 -12.64
C ASN A 766 -17.16 10.79 -11.53
N ILE A 767 -17.80 9.64 -11.54
CA ILE A 767 -18.72 9.19 -10.48
C ILE A 767 -18.25 7.81 -10.03
N ASP A 768 -17.83 7.71 -8.78
CA ASP A 768 -17.49 6.46 -8.13
C ASP A 768 -18.69 5.94 -7.32
N ASN A 769 -18.85 4.63 -7.22
CA ASN A 769 -19.99 3.97 -6.56
C ASN A 769 -21.34 4.55 -7.04
N LEU A 770 -21.56 4.53 -8.35
CA LEU A 770 -22.72 5.17 -9.03
C LEU A 770 -24.07 4.80 -8.39
N THR A 771 -24.22 3.58 -7.92
CA THR A 771 -25.46 3.04 -7.31
C THR A 771 -25.59 3.36 -5.83
N ASP A 772 -24.64 4.07 -5.23
CA ASP A 772 -24.57 4.37 -3.78
C ASP A 772 -24.68 3.11 -2.92
N LYS A 773 -24.00 2.05 -3.35
CA LYS A 773 -24.02 0.78 -2.66
C LYS A 773 -23.34 0.88 -1.32
N LEU A 774 -24.05 0.56 -0.22
CA LEU A 774 -23.42 0.31 1.07
C LEU A 774 -22.64 -1.00 1.00
N TYR A 775 -21.36 -0.93 1.34
CA TYR A 775 -20.46 -2.07 1.42
C TYR A 775 -19.50 -1.90 2.60
N PHE A 776 -18.84 -2.98 2.97
CA PHE A 776 -17.97 -3.00 4.13
C PHE A 776 -16.60 -3.56 3.78
N ILE A 777 -15.59 -3.04 4.46
CA ILE A 777 -14.20 -3.46 4.35
C ILE A 777 -13.76 -3.97 5.72
N ALA A 778 -13.18 -5.19 5.74
CA ALA A 778 -12.56 -5.72 6.95
C ALA A 778 -11.35 -4.88 7.35
N ASN A 779 -11.16 -4.64 8.64
CA ASN A 779 -10.10 -3.75 9.14
C ASN A 779 -8.69 -4.36 9.13
N SER A 780 -8.55 -5.61 8.75
CA SER A 780 -7.26 -6.32 8.80
C SER A 780 -7.18 -7.33 7.66
N ASP A 781 -5.97 -7.67 7.25
CA ASP A 781 -5.69 -8.78 6.33
C ASP A 781 -5.78 -10.16 7.01
N THR A 782 -5.93 -10.16 8.32
CA THR A 782 -6.20 -11.33 9.15
C THR A 782 -7.54 -11.13 9.86
N ASP A 783 -8.20 -12.20 10.29
CA ASP A 783 -9.50 -12.13 10.99
C ASP A 783 -9.33 -11.59 12.43
N ALA A 784 -8.63 -10.45 12.56
CA ALA A 784 -8.10 -9.99 13.81
C ALA A 784 -8.94 -8.93 14.52
N ASN A 785 -9.80 -8.21 13.81
CA ASN A 785 -10.62 -7.13 14.38
C ASN A 785 -12.10 -7.31 14.06
N ALA A 786 -12.93 -7.08 15.06
CA ALA A 786 -14.37 -7.10 14.89
C ALA A 786 -14.90 -5.84 14.19
N ASN A 787 -14.16 -4.75 14.27
CA ASN A 787 -14.56 -3.49 13.66
C ASN A 787 -14.60 -3.59 12.14
N VAL A 788 -15.57 -2.94 11.54
CA VAL A 788 -15.74 -2.92 10.10
C VAL A 788 -15.85 -1.49 9.60
N LEU A 789 -15.17 -1.19 8.51
CA LEU A 789 -15.25 0.13 7.89
C LEU A 789 -16.34 0.12 6.81
N PRO A 790 -17.44 0.89 6.97
CA PRO A 790 -18.33 1.16 5.86
C PRO A 790 -17.54 1.80 4.73
N GLY A 791 -17.69 1.30 3.51
CA GLY A 791 -17.02 1.85 2.35
C GLY A 791 -17.60 3.20 1.95
N VAL A 792 -16.83 3.97 1.19
CA VAL A 792 -17.24 5.31 0.73
C VAL A 792 -18.47 5.20 -0.17
N GLY A 793 -19.51 5.96 0.13
CA GLY A 793 -20.72 6.07 -0.70
C GLY A 793 -20.44 6.69 -2.06
N ARG A 794 -21.49 7.05 -2.81
CA ARG A 794 -21.35 7.70 -4.12
C ARG A 794 -20.61 9.03 -4.01
N THR A 795 -19.59 9.21 -4.89
CA THR A 795 -18.82 10.45 -5.01
C THR A 795 -18.80 10.96 -6.43
N PHE A 796 -18.75 12.29 -6.55
CA PHE A 796 -18.61 13.02 -7.81
C PHE A 796 -17.29 13.78 -7.78
N HIS A 797 -16.56 13.78 -8.90
CA HIS A 797 -15.31 14.50 -9.06
C HIS A 797 -15.29 15.22 -10.40
N VAL A 798 -14.91 16.48 -10.38
CA VAL A 798 -14.66 17.29 -11.58
C VAL A 798 -13.21 17.75 -11.51
N LYS A 799 -12.43 17.40 -12.52
CA LYS A 799 -11.04 17.82 -12.67
C LYS A 799 -10.89 18.65 -13.93
N ALA A 800 -10.37 19.85 -13.80
CA ALA A 800 -9.96 20.67 -14.94
C ALA A 800 -8.44 20.68 -15.03
N THR A 801 -7.89 20.31 -16.18
CA THR A 801 -6.45 20.25 -16.45
C THR A 801 -6.10 21.19 -17.59
N TYR A 802 -5.18 22.11 -17.39
CA TYR A 802 -4.59 22.97 -18.41
C TYR A 802 -3.22 22.42 -18.80
N SER A 803 -3.03 22.16 -20.09
CA SER A 803 -1.75 21.66 -20.64
C SER A 803 -1.06 22.73 -21.48
N PHE A 804 0.27 22.85 -21.36
CA PHE A 804 1.09 23.87 -22.02
C PHE A 804 2.42 23.34 -22.54
#